data_a7cac8f49c9e1d84e10c90f0344736ed
#
_entry.id   a7cac8f49c9e1d84e10c90f0344736ed
#
_cell.length_a   1.000
_cell.length_b   1.000
_cell.length_c   1.000
_cell.angle_alpha   90.00
_cell.angle_beta   90.00
_cell.angle_gamma   90.00
#
_symmetry.space_group_name_H-M   'P 1'
#
loop_
_entity.id
_entity.type
_entity.pdbx_description
1 polymer ?
#
loop_
_entity_poly.entity_id
_entity_poly.type
_entity_poly.pdbx_seq_one_letter_code
_entity_poly.pdbx_strand_id
1 'polypeptide(L)'
;MRDGFVKVAAVTPKIRVADTKYNAGVIVEGIREAATAGAKVIVLPELVITGYTCSDLFLQEYLLEQAKRALGTIAEETAEVDAILFVGLPLAYNGKLYNVAAVLCRGEVLGFVPKTYLPNYNEFYEARHFARGMADPVEVDFEGECVPMGTRLLFVCTSLPELKIGAELCEDLWTPEPPSIRHARNGATLLVNLSASDETTGKDIYRRELVNGQSARLLCGYIYASAGDGESTQDVVYSGHNVIAENGHILKESERFGSGVICTEIDVKRIEAERRRMTTFEMADDGYVEVRFSLETEETALTRFIDPMPFVPGNEADRIRRCDEILAIQAAGLKKRLEHTHCKTAVVGISGGLDSTLALLVTVRAFDLLGIPHDRIKAVTMPGFGTTDRTYDNAVSLIRCLGADFTEVDIKEAVNVHFRDIGQDPAVHDVTYENGQARERTQILMDIANKEGGMVIGTGDLSELALGWATYNGDHMSMYAVNASVPKTLVRHLVRYYADTCGDEKLGAVLTDVLDTPVSPELLPPEDGKISQKTEDLVGPYELHDFYLYHMLRLGFAPKKVYRLAKVAFDGVYDDETILKWLKTFYRRFFAQQFKRSCLPDGPKVGSVAVSPRGDLRMPSDACAAVWLQQLEEIG
;
A
#
# COMPACT_ATOMS: atom_id res chain seq x y z
N MET A 1 -19.68 -3.32 0.13
CA MET A 1 -18.86 -3.18 -1.11
C MET A 1 -18.85 -1.76 -1.72
N ARG A 2 -19.53 -0.77 -1.14
CA ARG A 2 -19.77 0.56 -1.77
C ARG A 2 -18.51 1.32 -2.20
N ASP A 3 -17.42 1.22 -1.44
CA ASP A 3 -16.14 1.91 -1.71
C ASP A 3 -15.08 1.03 -2.39
N GLY A 4 -15.49 -0.16 -2.85
CA GLY A 4 -14.64 -1.11 -3.58
C GLY A 4 -14.04 -2.23 -2.74
N PHE A 5 -14.24 -2.25 -1.41
CA PHE A 5 -13.81 -3.37 -0.59
C PHE A 5 -14.79 -4.53 -0.67
N VAL A 6 -14.33 -5.66 -1.16
CA VAL A 6 -15.09 -6.91 -1.26
C VAL A 6 -14.50 -7.90 -0.26
N LYS A 7 -15.30 -8.38 0.69
CA LYS A 7 -14.86 -9.44 1.58
C LYS A 7 -14.86 -10.77 0.85
N VAL A 8 -13.75 -11.47 0.93
CA VAL A 8 -13.51 -12.74 0.23
C VAL A 8 -13.10 -13.81 1.23
N ALA A 9 -13.38 -15.06 0.88
CA ALA A 9 -13.03 -16.22 1.72
C ALA A 9 -12.41 -17.34 0.90
N ALA A 10 -11.42 -18.04 1.51
CA ALA A 10 -10.97 -19.35 1.09
C ALA A 10 -11.35 -20.36 2.19
N VAL A 11 -12.00 -21.45 1.78
CA VAL A 11 -12.58 -22.45 2.67
C VAL A 11 -11.95 -23.80 2.41
N THR A 12 -11.42 -24.46 3.43
CA THR A 12 -10.97 -25.86 3.36
C THR A 12 -11.82 -26.71 4.30
N PRO A 13 -12.86 -27.39 3.79
CA PRO A 13 -13.67 -28.27 4.59
C PRO A 13 -12.92 -29.59 4.87
N LYS A 14 -13.24 -30.24 5.98
CA LYS A 14 -12.77 -31.60 6.28
C LYS A 14 -13.64 -32.62 5.52
N ILE A 15 -13.15 -33.10 4.39
CA ILE A 15 -13.90 -34.00 3.52
C ILE A 15 -13.73 -35.48 3.87
N ARG A 16 -14.46 -36.35 3.14
CA ARG A 16 -14.24 -37.78 3.03
C ARG A 16 -14.15 -38.17 1.57
N VAL A 17 -13.11 -38.90 1.19
CA VAL A 17 -12.91 -39.33 -0.20
C VAL A 17 -14.11 -40.15 -0.68
N ALA A 18 -14.68 -39.77 -1.83
CA ALA A 18 -15.85 -40.36 -2.49
C ALA A 18 -17.19 -40.27 -1.73
N ASP A 19 -17.26 -39.64 -0.56
CA ASP A 19 -18.51 -39.43 0.18
C ASP A 19 -19.16 -38.08 -0.18
N THR A 20 -19.72 -37.98 -1.37
CA THR A 20 -20.25 -36.74 -1.92
C THR A 20 -21.37 -36.11 -1.07
N LYS A 21 -22.17 -36.96 -0.38
CA LYS A 21 -23.25 -36.47 0.49
C LYS A 21 -22.70 -35.82 1.77
N TYR A 22 -21.73 -36.47 2.42
CA TYR A 22 -21.04 -35.88 3.58
C TYR A 22 -20.32 -34.61 3.18
N ASN A 23 -19.61 -34.61 2.04
CA ASN A 23 -18.85 -33.49 1.56
C ASN A 23 -19.76 -32.29 1.23
N ALA A 24 -20.94 -32.50 0.61
CA ALA A 24 -21.92 -31.44 0.40
C ALA A 24 -22.31 -30.73 1.71
N GLY A 25 -22.55 -31.52 2.78
CA GLY A 25 -22.91 -30.96 4.09
C GLY A 25 -21.81 -30.06 4.67
N VAL A 26 -20.56 -30.55 4.73
CA VAL A 26 -19.44 -29.74 5.27
C VAL A 26 -19.06 -28.56 4.37
N ILE A 27 -19.28 -28.64 3.06
CA ILE A 27 -19.15 -27.53 2.12
C ILE A 27 -20.17 -26.45 2.45
N VAL A 28 -21.44 -26.80 2.60
CA VAL A 28 -22.51 -25.85 2.97
C VAL A 28 -22.24 -25.18 4.32
N GLU A 29 -21.77 -25.94 5.31
CA GLU A 29 -21.36 -25.41 6.61
C GLU A 29 -20.27 -24.34 6.45
N GLY A 30 -19.19 -24.64 5.70
CA GLY A 30 -18.10 -23.71 5.45
C GLY A 30 -18.53 -22.46 4.67
N ILE A 31 -19.43 -22.61 3.68
CA ILE A 31 -20.02 -21.48 2.95
C ILE A 31 -20.83 -20.58 3.89
N ARG A 32 -21.67 -21.16 4.76
CA ARG A 32 -22.48 -20.40 5.73
C ARG A 32 -21.61 -19.69 6.76
N GLU A 33 -20.52 -20.31 7.22
CA GLU A 33 -19.53 -19.69 8.10
C GLU A 33 -18.89 -18.46 7.41
N ALA A 34 -18.41 -18.61 6.19
CA ALA A 34 -17.83 -17.52 5.40
C ALA A 34 -18.84 -16.40 5.12
N ALA A 35 -20.08 -16.74 4.78
CA ALA A 35 -21.16 -15.80 4.56
C ALA A 35 -21.53 -15.01 5.84
N THR A 36 -21.55 -15.68 6.99
CA THR A 36 -21.79 -15.06 8.31
C THR A 36 -20.66 -14.05 8.63
N ALA A 37 -19.43 -14.33 8.23
CA ALA A 37 -18.33 -13.37 8.31
C ALA A 37 -18.45 -12.21 7.29
N GLY A 38 -19.44 -12.23 6.39
CA GLY A 38 -19.72 -11.21 5.38
C GLY A 38 -19.00 -11.42 4.05
N ALA A 39 -18.49 -12.62 3.77
CA ALA A 39 -17.83 -12.91 2.51
C ALA A 39 -18.82 -12.86 1.33
N LYS A 40 -18.42 -12.20 0.25
CA LYS A 40 -19.17 -12.05 -1.00
C LYS A 40 -18.58 -12.88 -2.15
N VAL A 41 -17.36 -13.35 -2.00
CA VAL A 41 -16.71 -14.32 -2.90
C VAL A 41 -16.13 -15.43 -2.04
N ILE A 42 -16.56 -16.66 -2.27
CA ILE A 42 -16.18 -17.83 -1.47
C ILE A 42 -15.60 -18.89 -2.40
N VAL A 43 -14.36 -19.31 -2.13
CA VAL A 43 -13.62 -20.25 -2.95
C VAL A 43 -13.32 -21.51 -2.15
N LEU A 44 -13.67 -22.65 -2.71
CA LEU A 44 -13.40 -23.98 -2.16
C LEU A 44 -12.32 -24.71 -2.98
N PRO A 45 -11.75 -25.83 -2.48
CA PRO A 45 -10.72 -26.56 -3.18
C PRO A 45 -11.17 -27.26 -4.48
N GLU A 46 -10.18 -27.61 -5.27
CA GLU A 46 -10.33 -28.48 -6.45
C GLU A 46 -10.93 -29.83 -6.08
N LEU A 47 -11.92 -30.29 -6.87
CA LEU A 47 -12.62 -31.57 -6.69
C LEU A 47 -13.18 -31.81 -5.27
N VAL A 48 -13.48 -30.78 -4.53
CA VAL A 48 -13.88 -30.84 -3.09
C VAL A 48 -15.14 -31.66 -2.86
N ILE A 49 -16.03 -31.78 -3.86
CA ILE A 49 -17.26 -32.58 -3.75
C ILE A 49 -16.95 -34.07 -3.62
N THR A 50 -15.95 -34.57 -4.34
CA THR A 50 -15.56 -35.98 -4.32
C THR A 50 -14.34 -36.25 -3.46
N GLY A 51 -13.49 -35.26 -3.25
CA GLY A 51 -12.07 -35.36 -2.93
C GLY A 51 -11.25 -35.53 -4.20
N TYR A 52 -10.05 -34.94 -4.20
CA TYR A 52 -9.08 -35.03 -5.29
C TYR A 52 -8.51 -36.44 -5.44
N THR A 53 -8.33 -37.13 -4.33
CA THR A 53 -7.66 -38.45 -4.25
C THR A 53 -8.55 -39.66 -4.56
N CYS A 54 -9.63 -39.48 -5.33
CA CYS A 54 -10.53 -40.56 -5.75
C CYS A 54 -9.91 -41.55 -6.74
N SER A 55 -8.80 -41.19 -7.40
CA SER A 55 -8.09 -42.05 -8.36
C SER A 55 -9.05 -42.69 -9.41
N ASP A 56 -8.96 -43.99 -9.68
CA ASP A 56 -9.80 -44.69 -10.66
C ASP A 56 -11.31 -44.73 -10.31
N LEU A 57 -11.70 -44.28 -9.11
CA LEU A 57 -13.12 -44.06 -8.79
C LEU A 57 -13.76 -43.01 -9.68
N PHE A 58 -13.00 -42.07 -10.24
CA PHE A 58 -13.48 -41.12 -11.25
C PHE A 58 -14.00 -41.79 -12.54
N LEU A 59 -13.69 -43.04 -12.76
CA LEU A 59 -14.23 -43.84 -13.90
C LEU A 59 -15.60 -44.48 -13.57
N GLN A 60 -16.10 -44.29 -12.34
CA GLN A 60 -17.39 -44.86 -11.90
C GLN A 60 -18.51 -43.85 -12.16
N GLU A 61 -19.40 -44.18 -13.09
CA GLU A 61 -20.54 -43.31 -13.47
C GLU A 61 -21.38 -42.91 -12.27
N TYR A 62 -21.60 -43.87 -11.34
CA TYR A 62 -22.35 -43.61 -10.12
C TYR A 62 -21.73 -42.46 -9.27
N LEU A 63 -20.41 -42.42 -9.14
CA LEU A 63 -19.73 -41.33 -8.40
C LEU A 63 -19.96 -39.96 -9.09
N LEU A 64 -19.90 -39.94 -10.42
CA LEU A 64 -20.11 -38.71 -11.21
C LEU A 64 -21.54 -38.19 -11.09
N GLU A 65 -22.53 -39.11 -11.15
CA GLU A 65 -23.93 -38.76 -10.90
C GLU A 65 -24.15 -38.22 -9.49
N GLN A 66 -23.54 -38.86 -8.46
CA GLN A 66 -23.65 -38.40 -7.08
C GLN A 66 -22.95 -37.03 -6.88
N ALA A 67 -21.84 -36.75 -7.55
CA ALA A 67 -21.18 -35.46 -7.54
C ALA A 67 -22.08 -34.35 -8.13
N LYS A 68 -22.75 -34.65 -9.27
CA LYS A 68 -23.72 -33.73 -9.88
C LYS A 68 -24.90 -33.43 -8.95
N ARG A 69 -25.48 -34.44 -8.29
CA ARG A 69 -26.56 -34.28 -7.31
C ARG A 69 -26.11 -33.49 -6.08
N ALA A 70 -24.88 -33.73 -5.61
CA ALA A 70 -24.32 -32.98 -4.49
C ALA A 70 -24.16 -31.49 -4.81
N LEU A 71 -23.78 -31.12 -6.05
CA LEU A 71 -23.74 -29.74 -6.49
C LEU A 71 -25.13 -29.08 -6.46
N GLY A 72 -26.19 -29.79 -6.96
CA GLY A 72 -27.58 -29.32 -6.85
C GLY A 72 -27.99 -29.07 -5.40
N THR A 73 -27.68 -30.03 -4.49
CA THR A 73 -27.93 -29.84 -3.05
C THR A 73 -27.22 -28.61 -2.49
N ILE A 74 -25.94 -28.37 -2.86
CA ILE A 74 -25.19 -27.19 -2.43
C ILE A 74 -25.87 -25.92 -2.95
N ALA A 75 -26.30 -25.92 -4.21
CA ALA A 75 -27.01 -24.79 -4.81
C ALA A 75 -28.29 -24.45 -4.06
N GLU A 76 -29.16 -25.45 -3.81
CA GLU A 76 -30.40 -25.29 -3.05
C GLU A 76 -30.15 -24.77 -1.63
N GLU A 77 -29.21 -25.39 -0.89
CA GLU A 77 -28.94 -25.07 0.52
C GLU A 77 -28.21 -23.72 0.71
N THR A 78 -27.66 -23.15 -0.37
CA THR A 78 -26.98 -21.85 -0.34
C THR A 78 -27.73 -20.77 -1.12
N ALA A 79 -28.98 -21.00 -1.53
CA ALA A 79 -29.79 -20.07 -2.31
C ALA A 79 -29.98 -18.70 -1.63
N GLU A 80 -30.05 -18.68 -0.29
CA GLU A 80 -30.20 -17.45 0.51
C GLU A 80 -28.86 -16.73 0.76
N VAL A 81 -27.74 -17.31 0.32
CA VAL A 81 -26.40 -16.73 0.54
C VAL A 81 -26.11 -15.68 -0.54
N ASP A 82 -25.95 -14.44 -0.13
CA ASP A 82 -25.60 -13.32 -1.02
C ASP A 82 -24.08 -13.30 -1.30
N ALA A 83 -23.59 -14.33 -2.00
CA ALA A 83 -22.21 -14.48 -2.43
C ALA A 83 -22.11 -15.26 -3.74
N ILE A 84 -21.01 -15.06 -4.47
CA ILE A 84 -20.62 -15.94 -5.56
C ILE A 84 -19.67 -17.02 -5.02
N LEU A 85 -19.94 -18.28 -5.36
CA LEU A 85 -19.27 -19.47 -4.85
C LEU A 85 -18.52 -20.17 -5.97
N PHE A 86 -17.33 -20.68 -5.66
CA PHE A 86 -16.53 -21.50 -6.58
C PHE A 86 -16.28 -22.86 -5.94
N VAL A 87 -16.81 -23.93 -6.54
CA VAL A 87 -16.84 -25.29 -5.97
C VAL A 87 -16.26 -26.29 -6.97
N GLY A 88 -15.23 -27.06 -6.57
CA GLY A 88 -14.56 -28.04 -7.43
C GLY A 88 -15.33 -29.37 -7.52
N LEU A 89 -15.53 -29.88 -8.76
CA LEU A 89 -16.11 -31.21 -8.98
C LEU A 89 -15.66 -31.84 -10.31
N PRO A 90 -15.79 -33.19 -10.48
CA PRO A 90 -15.67 -33.83 -11.78
C PRO A 90 -16.98 -33.68 -12.57
N LEU A 91 -16.91 -33.31 -13.87
CA LEU A 91 -18.07 -33.16 -14.74
C LEU A 91 -17.88 -33.91 -16.07
N ALA A 92 -18.80 -34.83 -16.35
CA ALA A 92 -18.82 -35.56 -17.61
C ALA A 92 -19.55 -34.74 -18.70
N TYR A 93 -18.91 -34.59 -19.85
CA TYR A 93 -19.49 -33.93 -21.02
C TYR A 93 -18.95 -34.57 -22.32
N ASN A 94 -19.85 -34.88 -23.27
CA ASN A 94 -19.53 -35.48 -24.59
C ASN A 94 -18.51 -36.64 -24.52
N GLY A 95 -18.73 -37.59 -23.59
CA GLY A 95 -17.88 -38.76 -23.41
C GLY A 95 -16.48 -38.49 -22.88
N LYS A 96 -16.25 -37.31 -22.34
CA LYS A 96 -15.03 -36.91 -21.62
C LYS A 96 -15.36 -36.47 -20.21
N LEU A 97 -14.39 -36.61 -19.33
CA LEU A 97 -14.47 -36.10 -17.94
C LEU A 97 -13.61 -34.87 -17.81
N TYR A 98 -14.12 -33.84 -17.13
CA TYR A 98 -13.43 -32.60 -16.87
C TYR A 98 -13.36 -32.32 -15.37
N ASN A 99 -12.22 -31.83 -14.92
CA ASN A 99 -12.03 -31.26 -13.61
C ASN A 99 -12.45 -29.79 -13.68
N VAL A 100 -13.53 -29.41 -13.01
CA VAL A 100 -14.13 -28.09 -13.18
C VAL A 100 -14.34 -27.35 -11.85
N ALA A 101 -14.29 -26.02 -11.93
CA ALA A 101 -14.88 -25.14 -10.93
C ALA A 101 -16.32 -24.82 -11.36
N ALA A 102 -17.32 -25.25 -10.60
CA ALA A 102 -18.69 -24.78 -10.72
C ALA A 102 -18.79 -23.42 -10.03
N VAL A 103 -19.46 -22.48 -10.70
CA VAL A 103 -19.69 -21.13 -10.19
C VAL A 103 -21.16 -20.95 -9.91
N LEU A 104 -21.50 -20.65 -8.64
CA LEU A 104 -22.88 -20.53 -8.18
C LEU A 104 -23.13 -19.15 -7.59
N CYS A 105 -24.35 -18.66 -7.72
CA CYS A 105 -24.81 -17.46 -7.03
C CYS A 105 -26.30 -17.59 -6.75
N ARG A 106 -26.69 -17.43 -5.46
CA ARG A 106 -28.10 -17.46 -5.02
C ARG A 106 -28.89 -18.68 -5.55
N GLY A 107 -28.29 -19.86 -5.48
CA GLY A 107 -28.92 -21.12 -5.90
C GLY A 107 -28.81 -21.44 -7.39
N GLU A 108 -28.33 -20.51 -8.22
CA GLU A 108 -28.15 -20.74 -9.65
C GLU A 108 -26.71 -21.13 -9.97
N VAL A 109 -26.53 -22.10 -10.89
CA VAL A 109 -25.22 -22.45 -11.47
C VAL A 109 -24.98 -21.56 -12.68
N LEU A 110 -24.02 -20.65 -12.55
CA LEU A 110 -23.72 -19.62 -13.56
C LEU A 110 -22.78 -20.11 -14.66
N GLY A 111 -21.94 -21.10 -14.38
CA GLY A 111 -20.96 -21.59 -15.33
C GLY A 111 -20.04 -22.66 -14.76
N PHE A 112 -19.32 -23.34 -15.66
CA PHE A 112 -18.26 -24.29 -15.31
C PHE A 112 -16.95 -23.86 -15.96
N VAL A 113 -15.89 -23.77 -15.15
CA VAL A 113 -14.54 -23.46 -15.65
C VAL A 113 -13.69 -24.74 -15.57
N PRO A 114 -13.36 -25.38 -16.69
CA PRO A 114 -12.55 -26.60 -16.69
C PRO A 114 -11.06 -26.25 -16.57
N LYS A 115 -10.30 -27.13 -15.93
CA LYS A 115 -8.83 -27.01 -15.78
C LYS A 115 -8.15 -27.00 -17.15
N THR A 116 -7.25 -26.04 -17.35
CA THR A 116 -6.54 -25.85 -18.62
C THR A 116 -5.34 -26.79 -18.74
N TYR A 117 -4.54 -26.93 -17.70
CA TYR A 117 -3.33 -27.74 -17.69
C TYR A 117 -3.46 -28.91 -16.72
N LEU A 118 -3.31 -30.13 -17.23
CA LEU A 118 -3.40 -31.34 -16.43
C LEU A 118 -2.01 -31.83 -16.10
N PRO A 119 -1.59 -31.83 -14.82
CA PRO A 119 -0.30 -32.39 -14.42
C PRO A 119 -0.29 -33.90 -14.64
N ASN A 120 0.76 -34.40 -15.29
CA ASN A 120 0.94 -35.81 -15.58
C ASN A 120 2.42 -36.20 -15.49
N TYR A 121 2.98 -35.91 -14.33
CA TYR A 121 4.38 -36.16 -13.98
C TYR A 121 4.49 -36.41 -12.46
N ASN A 122 5.55 -37.11 -12.01
CA ASN A 122 5.80 -37.50 -10.63
C ASN A 122 4.56 -38.18 -10.00
N GLU A 123 4.03 -37.63 -8.89
CA GLU A 123 2.84 -38.06 -8.18
C GLU A 123 1.53 -37.74 -8.90
N PHE A 124 1.54 -36.90 -9.93
CA PHE A 124 0.34 -36.49 -10.66
C PHE A 124 0.12 -37.31 -11.93
N TYR A 125 -1.13 -37.74 -12.15
CA TYR A 125 -1.56 -38.51 -13.33
C TYR A 125 -2.98 -38.12 -13.78
N GLU A 126 -3.31 -36.83 -13.72
CA GLU A 126 -4.66 -36.31 -14.03
C GLU A 126 -5.09 -36.62 -15.47
N ALA A 127 -4.17 -36.65 -16.43
CA ALA A 127 -4.48 -36.99 -17.82
C ALA A 127 -4.98 -38.43 -18.00
N ARG A 128 -4.88 -39.31 -16.98
CA ARG A 128 -5.52 -40.62 -16.97
C ARG A 128 -7.04 -40.53 -16.91
N HIS A 129 -7.56 -39.53 -16.21
CA HIS A 129 -9.00 -39.40 -15.93
C HIS A 129 -9.63 -38.22 -16.67
N PHE A 130 -8.96 -37.08 -16.73
CA PHE A 130 -9.53 -35.83 -17.19
C PHE A 130 -9.04 -35.37 -18.57
N ALA A 131 -9.91 -34.69 -19.28
CA ALA A 131 -9.59 -33.96 -20.50
C ALA A 131 -9.25 -32.50 -20.19
N ARG A 132 -8.41 -31.88 -21.03
CA ARG A 132 -8.10 -30.44 -20.96
C ARG A 132 -9.33 -29.60 -21.27
N GLY A 133 -9.45 -28.47 -20.55
CA GLY A 133 -10.50 -27.50 -20.75
C GLY A 133 -10.50 -26.89 -22.17
N MET A 134 -11.67 -26.67 -22.71
CA MET A 134 -11.87 -25.98 -23.99
C MET A 134 -11.84 -24.46 -23.77
N ALA A 135 -11.23 -23.74 -24.72
CA ALA A 135 -11.16 -22.28 -24.66
C ALA A 135 -12.50 -21.63 -25.01
N ASP A 136 -13.11 -22.06 -26.10
CA ASP A 136 -14.38 -21.53 -26.53
C ASP A 136 -15.51 -22.20 -25.71
N PRO A 137 -16.36 -21.42 -25.04
CA PRO A 137 -17.40 -21.98 -24.19
C PRO A 137 -18.43 -22.79 -24.97
N VAL A 138 -18.88 -23.89 -24.35
CA VAL A 138 -19.94 -24.75 -24.83
C VAL A 138 -21.10 -24.75 -23.84
N GLU A 139 -22.30 -25.08 -24.30
CA GLU A 139 -23.47 -25.23 -23.42
C GLU A 139 -23.54 -26.64 -22.86
N VAL A 140 -23.74 -26.73 -21.54
CA VAL A 140 -23.91 -27.99 -20.80
C VAL A 140 -25.27 -27.99 -20.13
N ASP A 141 -26.02 -29.09 -20.28
CA ASP A 141 -27.27 -29.28 -19.53
C ASP A 141 -26.94 -29.61 -18.04
N PHE A 142 -27.39 -28.74 -17.16
CA PHE A 142 -27.37 -28.99 -15.74
C PHE A 142 -28.76 -28.78 -15.14
N GLU A 143 -29.41 -29.91 -14.75
CA GLU A 143 -30.77 -29.94 -14.18
C GLU A 143 -31.83 -29.25 -15.05
N GLY A 144 -31.68 -29.31 -16.38
CA GLY A 144 -32.58 -28.73 -17.36
C GLY A 144 -32.28 -27.30 -17.76
N GLU A 145 -31.25 -26.68 -17.19
CA GLU A 145 -30.77 -25.35 -17.55
C GLU A 145 -29.51 -25.45 -18.44
N CYS A 146 -29.40 -24.56 -19.44
CA CYS A 146 -28.21 -24.43 -20.26
C CYS A 146 -27.15 -23.57 -19.57
N VAL A 147 -26.02 -24.17 -19.15
CA VAL A 147 -24.96 -23.52 -18.43
C VAL A 147 -23.68 -23.48 -19.26
N PRO A 148 -23.00 -22.33 -19.42
CA PRO A 148 -21.76 -22.24 -20.19
C PRO A 148 -20.61 -22.95 -19.48
N MET A 149 -19.80 -23.70 -20.25
CA MET A 149 -18.58 -24.34 -19.80
C MET A 149 -17.41 -23.99 -20.70
N GLY A 150 -16.36 -23.40 -20.17
CA GLY A 150 -15.14 -23.05 -20.89
C GLY A 150 -14.12 -22.28 -20.04
N THR A 151 -12.87 -22.22 -20.52
CA THR A 151 -11.82 -21.52 -19.80
C THR A 151 -11.85 -19.99 -20.02
N ARG A 152 -12.65 -19.50 -20.99
CA ARG A 152 -12.79 -18.07 -21.28
C ARG A 152 -14.12 -17.52 -20.76
N LEU A 153 -14.42 -17.80 -19.50
CA LEU A 153 -15.55 -17.19 -18.79
C LEU A 153 -15.04 -16.09 -17.86
N LEU A 154 -15.75 -14.96 -17.83
CA LEU A 154 -15.50 -13.85 -16.92
C LEU A 154 -16.78 -13.55 -16.15
N PHE A 155 -16.76 -13.69 -14.84
CA PHE A 155 -17.93 -13.43 -13.99
C PHE A 155 -17.93 -11.97 -13.55
N VAL A 156 -18.95 -11.20 -13.98
CA VAL A 156 -19.02 -9.75 -13.83
C VAL A 156 -20.15 -9.36 -12.89
N CYS A 157 -19.81 -8.71 -11.79
CA CYS A 157 -20.79 -8.21 -10.83
C CYS A 157 -21.46 -6.94 -11.35
N THR A 158 -22.76 -6.99 -11.61
CA THR A 158 -23.51 -5.84 -12.16
C THR A 158 -23.70 -4.70 -11.16
N SER A 159 -23.73 -5.01 -9.87
CA SER A 159 -23.86 -4.02 -8.79
C SER A 159 -22.51 -3.37 -8.37
N LEU A 160 -21.37 -3.98 -8.76
CA LEU A 160 -20.01 -3.45 -8.60
C LEU A 160 -19.19 -3.83 -9.84
N PRO A 161 -19.27 -3.07 -10.93
CA PRO A 161 -18.65 -3.44 -12.22
C PRO A 161 -17.14 -3.63 -12.17
N GLU A 162 -16.48 -3.06 -11.16
CA GLU A 162 -15.05 -3.27 -10.90
C GLU A 162 -14.73 -4.67 -10.35
N LEU A 163 -15.73 -5.43 -9.88
CA LEU A 163 -15.58 -6.82 -9.46
C LEU A 163 -15.81 -7.74 -10.68
N LYS A 164 -14.71 -8.16 -11.29
CA LYS A 164 -14.67 -9.13 -12.39
C LYS A 164 -13.79 -10.30 -11.99
N ILE A 165 -14.32 -11.51 -12.04
CA ILE A 165 -13.66 -12.70 -11.50
C ILE A 165 -13.32 -13.67 -12.62
N GLY A 166 -12.03 -14.07 -12.69
CA GLY A 166 -11.54 -15.17 -13.49
C GLY A 166 -11.16 -16.35 -12.61
N ALA A 167 -11.42 -17.58 -13.08
CA ALA A 167 -11.09 -18.80 -12.33
C ALA A 167 -10.07 -19.66 -13.08
N GLU A 168 -9.13 -20.23 -12.34
CA GLU A 168 -8.17 -21.23 -12.78
C GLU A 168 -8.02 -22.33 -11.71
N LEU A 169 -7.46 -23.48 -12.07
CA LEU A 169 -7.39 -24.64 -11.17
C LEU A 169 -5.95 -25.11 -10.99
N CYS A 170 -5.50 -25.14 -9.77
CA CYS A 170 -4.27 -25.74 -9.26
C CYS A 170 -3.06 -25.56 -10.19
N GLU A 171 -2.72 -26.58 -10.99
CA GLU A 171 -1.59 -26.60 -11.94
C GLU A 171 -1.57 -25.39 -12.88
N ASP A 172 -2.71 -24.83 -13.21
CA ASP A 172 -2.79 -23.66 -14.08
C ASP A 172 -1.88 -22.52 -13.62
N LEU A 173 -1.75 -22.29 -12.31
CA LEU A 173 -0.85 -21.29 -11.74
C LEU A 173 0.65 -21.63 -11.92
N TRP A 174 0.99 -22.93 -11.93
CA TRP A 174 2.40 -23.39 -11.93
C TRP A 174 3.04 -23.39 -13.31
N THR A 175 2.24 -23.22 -14.37
CA THR A 175 2.70 -23.21 -15.74
C THR A 175 3.40 -21.91 -16.13
N PRO A 176 4.25 -21.89 -17.16
CA PRO A 176 4.91 -20.66 -17.63
C PRO A 176 3.95 -19.57 -18.10
N GLU A 177 2.76 -19.94 -18.60
CA GLU A 177 1.68 -19.03 -19.05
C GLU A 177 0.36 -19.40 -18.36
N PRO A 178 0.17 -19.00 -17.09
CA PRO A 178 -1.07 -19.24 -16.38
C PRO A 178 -2.28 -18.61 -17.07
N PRO A 179 -3.47 -19.25 -17.07
CA PRO A 179 -4.70 -18.66 -17.58
C PRO A 179 -5.04 -17.30 -16.97
N SER A 180 -4.68 -17.09 -15.70
CA SER A 180 -4.84 -15.81 -14.99
C SER A 180 -4.24 -14.62 -15.73
N ILE A 181 -3.19 -14.79 -16.55
CA ILE A 181 -2.64 -13.72 -17.39
C ILE A 181 -3.70 -13.22 -18.38
N ARG A 182 -4.36 -14.15 -19.05
CA ARG A 182 -5.43 -13.81 -20.01
C ARG A 182 -6.66 -13.28 -19.31
N HIS A 183 -7.06 -13.88 -18.18
CA HIS A 183 -8.18 -13.38 -17.38
C HIS A 183 -7.98 -11.91 -16.99
N ALA A 184 -6.81 -11.54 -16.45
CA ALA A 184 -6.50 -10.17 -16.04
C ALA A 184 -6.48 -9.20 -17.23
N ARG A 185 -5.89 -9.61 -18.38
CA ARG A 185 -5.89 -8.80 -19.61
C ARG A 185 -7.28 -8.61 -20.22
N ASN A 186 -8.21 -9.54 -19.97
CA ASN A 186 -9.62 -9.41 -20.36
C ASN A 186 -10.50 -8.79 -19.26
N GLY A 187 -9.88 -8.22 -18.23
CA GLY A 187 -10.56 -7.37 -17.26
C GLY A 187 -10.74 -7.96 -15.87
N ALA A 188 -10.39 -9.23 -15.60
CA ALA A 188 -10.51 -9.79 -14.26
C ALA A 188 -9.68 -8.98 -13.25
N THR A 189 -10.33 -8.46 -12.21
CA THR A 189 -9.70 -7.77 -11.09
C THR A 189 -9.46 -8.69 -9.90
N LEU A 190 -10.17 -9.82 -9.89
CA LEU A 190 -10.05 -10.87 -8.89
C LEU A 190 -9.83 -12.21 -9.60
N LEU A 191 -8.87 -12.96 -9.15
CA LEU A 191 -8.56 -14.30 -9.63
C LEU A 191 -8.79 -15.29 -8.49
N VAL A 192 -9.41 -16.43 -8.83
CA VAL A 192 -9.63 -17.52 -7.89
C VAL A 192 -8.94 -18.76 -8.41
N ASN A 193 -8.28 -19.51 -7.54
CA ASN A 193 -7.63 -20.77 -7.84
C ASN A 193 -8.09 -21.84 -6.86
N LEU A 194 -8.81 -22.83 -7.41
CA LEU A 194 -9.23 -24.01 -6.70
C LEU A 194 -8.12 -25.04 -6.81
N SER A 195 -7.52 -25.42 -5.70
CA SER A 195 -6.32 -26.24 -5.68
C SER A 195 -6.48 -27.53 -4.87
N ALA A 196 -5.74 -28.55 -5.28
CA ALA A 196 -5.42 -29.73 -4.50
C ALA A 196 -3.92 -29.98 -4.62
N SER A 197 -3.14 -29.11 -3.98
CA SER A 197 -1.68 -29.18 -4.02
C SER A 197 -1.17 -29.95 -2.80
N ASP A 198 -0.48 -31.06 -3.07
CA ASP A 198 0.21 -31.83 -2.03
C ASP A 198 1.28 -30.99 -1.32
N GLU A 199 1.72 -31.42 -0.16
CA GLU A 199 2.70 -30.70 0.64
C GLU A 199 4.02 -31.45 0.72
N THR A 200 5.09 -30.80 0.29
CA THR A 200 6.48 -31.23 0.46
C THR A 200 7.27 -30.11 1.11
N THR A 201 8.42 -30.45 1.72
CA THR A 201 9.25 -29.46 2.43
C THR A 201 9.65 -28.31 1.52
N GLY A 202 9.25 -27.08 1.89
CA GLY A 202 9.56 -25.84 1.16
C GLY A 202 8.59 -25.49 0.02
N LYS A 203 7.62 -26.36 -0.31
CA LYS A 203 6.63 -26.07 -1.36
C LYS A 203 5.68 -24.93 -0.98
N ASP A 204 5.44 -24.74 0.31
CA ASP A 204 4.67 -23.62 0.86
C ASP A 204 5.28 -22.26 0.49
N ILE A 205 6.60 -22.12 0.60
CA ILE A 205 7.31 -20.88 0.24
C ILE A 205 7.13 -20.61 -1.25
N TYR A 206 7.37 -21.61 -2.09
CA TYR A 206 7.23 -21.46 -3.54
C TYR A 206 5.79 -21.14 -3.96
N ARG A 207 4.78 -21.80 -3.38
CA ARG A 207 3.36 -21.51 -3.60
C ARG A 207 3.02 -20.07 -3.23
N ARG A 208 3.50 -19.63 -2.08
CA ARG A 208 3.31 -18.28 -1.58
C ARG A 208 3.93 -17.23 -2.52
N GLU A 209 5.13 -17.51 -3.02
CA GLU A 209 5.81 -16.63 -4.01
C GLU A 209 5.05 -16.56 -5.33
N LEU A 210 4.54 -17.70 -5.84
CA LEU A 210 3.73 -17.73 -7.06
C LEU A 210 2.45 -16.90 -6.92
N VAL A 211 1.66 -17.12 -5.87
CA VAL A 211 0.40 -16.39 -5.61
C VAL A 211 0.69 -14.88 -5.48
N ASN A 212 1.68 -14.54 -4.67
CA ASN A 212 2.05 -13.14 -4.44
C ASN A 212 2.58 -12.48 -5.71
N GLY A 213 3.49 -13.15 -6.42
CA GLY A 213 4.08 -12.66 -7.67
C GLY A 213 3.04 -12.51 -8.79
N GLN A 214 2.07 -13.43 -8.89
CA GLN A 214 1.00 -13.35 -9.87
C GLN A 214 0.05 -12.20 -9.57
N SER A 215 -0.35 -12.00 -8.31
CA SER A 215 -1.18 -10.86 -7.91
C SER A 215 -0.49 -9.51 -8.19
N ALA A 216 0.83 -9.42 -7.97
CA ALA A 216 1.64 -8.24 -8.25
C ALA A 216 1.72 -7.92 -9.75
N ARG A 217 2.11 -8.93 -10.55
CA ARG A 217 2.28 -8.78 -12.01
C ARG A 217 1.00 -8.37 -12.70
N LEU A 218 -0.14 -8.96 -12.29
CA LEU A 218 -1.43 -8.76 -12.92
C LEU A 218 -2.24 -7.63 -12.29
N LEU A 219 -1.71 -6.96 -11.26
CA LEU A 219 -2.45 -5.94 -10.50
C LEU A 219 -3.87 -6.44 -10.19
N CYS A 220 -3.98 -7.46 -9.36
CA CYS A 220 -5.26 -8.10 -9.05
C CYS A 220 -5.32 -8.61 -7.60
N GLY A 221 -6.53 -8.92 -7.15
CA GLY A 221 -6.73 -9.82 -6.02
C GLY A 221 -6.53 -11.27 -6.46
N TYR A 222 -6.02 -12.11 -5.58
CA TYR A 222 -5.83 -13.55 -5.84
C TYR A 222 -6.24 -14.36 -4.63
N ILE A 223 -7.16 -15.32 -4.82
CA ILE A 223 -7.62 -16.24 -3.78
C ILE A 223 -7.21 -17.64 -4.17
N TYR A 224 -6.39 -18.26 -3.35
CA TYR A 224 -5.94 -19.63 -3.50
C TYR A 224 -6.54 -20.48 -2.39
N ALA A 225 -7.42 -21.44 -2.74
CA ALA A 225 -8.05 -22.36 -1.80
C ALA A 225 -7.57 -23.79 -2.08
N SER A 226 -6.97 -24.45 -1.09
CA SER A 226 -6.32 -25.75 -1.26
C SER A 226 -6.97 -26.86 -0.44
N ALA A 227 -7.01 -28.07 -1.00
CA ALA A 227 -7.42 -29.28 -0.32
C ALA A 227 -6.54 -29.57 0.92
N GLY A 228 -7.14 -30.15 1.92
CA GLY A 228 -6.48 -30.40 3.21
C GLY A 228 -6.95 -31.70 3.87
N ASP A 229 -7.38 -31.59 5.12
CA ASP A 229 -7.78 -32.72 5.95
C ASP A 229 -8.93 -33.52 5.31
N GLY A 230 -8.78 -34.82 5.23
CA GLY A 230 -9.75 -35.75 4.65
C GLY A 230 -9.38 -36.31 3.28
N GLU A 231 -8.40 -35.73 2.59
CA GLU A 231 -7.81 -36.39 1.40
C GLU A 231 -7.02 -37.64 1.77
N SER A 232 -6.90 -38.57 0.83
CA SER A 232 -6.11 -39.79 1.06
C SER A 232 -4.63 -39.49 1.22
N THR A 233 -3.99 -40.16 2.16
CA THR A 233 -2.56 -40.03 2.47
C THR A 233 -1.75 -41.26 2.04
N GLN A 234 -2.09 -41.86 0.89
CA GLN A 234 -1.36 -43.03 0.39
C GLN A 234 0.13 -42.73 0.21
N ASP A 235 0.44 -41.72 -0.61
CA ASP A 235 1.84 -41.34 -0.91
C ASP A 235 2.13 -39.86 -0.60
N VAL A 236 1.10 -38.98 -0.55
CA VAL A 236 1.21 -37.53 -0.39
C VAL A 236 0.26 -37.01 0.69
N VAL A 237 0.53 -35.82 1.21
CA VAL A 237 -0.29 -35.16 2.24
C VAL A 237 -0.74 -33.81 1.72
N TYR A 238 -1.96 -33.43 2.03
CA TYR A 238 -2.54 -32.13 1.66
C TYR A 238 -2.65 -31.25 2.91
N SER A 239 -2.21 -30.00 2.79
CA SER A 239 -2.04 -29.14 3.97
C SER A 239 -3.16 -28.15 4.22
N GLY A 240 -4.08 -27.94 3.26
CA GLY A 240 -5.10 -26.90 3.40
C GLY A 240 -4.54 -25.49 3.40
N HIS A 241 -3.39 -25.27 2.75
CA HIS A 241 -2.71 -23.99 2.73
C HIS A 241 -3.42 -22.99 1.81
N ASN A 242 -4.28 -22.15 2.39
CA ASN A 242 -5.01 -21.09 1.71
C ASN A 242 -4.23 -19.78 1.78
N VAL A 243 -4.24 -19.02 0.68
CA VAL A 243 -3.56 -17.73 0.57
C VAL A 243 -4.45 -16.72 -0.13
N ILE A 244 -4.60 -15.53 0.44
CA ILE A 244 -5.30 -14.40 -0.18
C ILE A 244 -4.30 -13.26 -0.34
N ALA A 245 -4.11 -12.80 -1.57
CA ALA A 245 -3.18 -11.74 -1.92
C ALA A 245 -3.85 -10.60 -2.71
N GLU A 246 -3.31 -9.40 -2.62
CA GLU A 246 -3.72 -8.22 -3.38
C GLU A 246 -2.49 -7.45 -3.83
N ASN A 247 -2.33 -7.32 -5.14
CA ASN A 247 -1.28 -6.45 -5.74
C ASN A 247 0.10 -6.63 -5.10
N GLY A 248 0.56 -7.89 -4.95
CA GLY A 248 1.87 -8.23 -4.44
C GLY A 248 1.99 -8.23 -2.90
N HIS A 249 0.87 -8.22 -2.21
CA HIS A 249 0.85 -8.32 -0.75
C HIS A 249 -0.06 -9.46 -0.30
N ILE A 250 0.47 -10.37 0.52
CA ILE A 250 -0.35 -11.39 1.18
C ILE A 250 -1.15 -10.70 2.29
N LEU A 251 -2.47 -10.78 2.18
CA LEU A 251 -3.40 -10.18 3.13
C LEU A 251 -3.78 -11.13 4.25
N LYS A 252 -3.94 -12.42 3.89
CA LYS A 252 -4.31 -13.48 4.83
C LYS A 252 -3.77 -14.81 4.33
N GLU A 253 -3.36 -15.65 5.27
CA GLU A 253 -2.82 -16.99 5.02
C GLU A 253 -3.33 -17.92 6.12
N SER A 254 -3.68 -19.17 5.77
CA SER A 254 -4.07 -20.18 6.76
C SER A 254 -2.84 -20.85 7.36
N GLU A 255 -3.01 -21.40 8.56
CA GLU A 255 -2.07 -22.39 9.05
C GLU A 255 -2.16 -23.66 8.18
N ARG A 256 -1.04 -24.37 8.04
CA ARG A 256 -0.97 -25.62 7.31
C ARG A 256 -1.43 -26.79 8.17
N PHE A 257 -1.90 -27.84 7.52
CA PHE A 257 -2.38 -29.09 8.13
C PHE A 257 -3.63 -28.91 9.01
N GLY A 258 -4.46 -27.93 8.62
CA GLY A 258 -5.73 -27.63 9.22
C GLY A 258 -6.88 -27.59 8.22
N SER A 259 -8.07 -27.32 8.72
CA SER A 259 -9.29 -27.02 7.96
C SER A 259 -9.92 -25.75 8.52
N GLY A 260 -10.83 -25.13 7.76
CA GLY A 260 -11.56 -23.94 8.21
C GLY A 260 -11.62 -22.84 7.16
N VAL A 261 -11.93 -21.64 7.61
CA VAL A 261 -12.21 -20.47 6.77
C VAL A 261 -11.21 -19.36 7.07
N ILE A 262 -10.62 -18.79 6.03
CA ILE A 262 -9.92 -17.50 6.15
C ILE A 262 -10.66 -16.44 5.35
N CYS A 263 -10.80 -15.25 5.92
CA CYS A 263 -11.48 -14.11 5.29
C CYS A 263 -10.63 -12.85 5.39
N THR A 264 -10.71 -12.02 4.35
CA THR A 264 -10.17 -10.64 4.34
C THR A 264 -10.88 -9.82 3.26
N GLU A 265 -10.54 -8.55 3.11
CA GLU A 265 -11.13 -7.66 2.12
C GLU A 265 -10.13 -7.35 1.00
N ILE A 266 -10.57 -7.42 -0.26
CA ILE A 266 -9.84 -6.99 -1.46
C ILE A 266 -10.45 -5.68 -1.98
N ASP A 267 -9.61 -4.72 -2.34
CA ASP A 267 -10.02 -3.41 -2.84
C ASP A 267 -9.99 -3.37 -4.38
N VAL A 268 -11.09 -3.75 -5.03
CA VAL A 268 -11.16 -3.82 -6.49
C VAL A 268 -11.08 -2.45 -7.17
N LYS A 269 -11.54 -1.37 -6.52
CA LYS A 269 -11.40 -0.01 -7.05
C LYS A 269 -9.96 0.49 -7.02
N ARG A 270 -9.20 0.10 -6.00
CA ARG A 270 -7.74 0.33 -5.97
C ARG A 270 -7.05 -0.39 -7.12
N ILE A 271 -7.40 -1.64 -7.36
CA ILE A 271 -6.84 -2.44 -8.46
C ILE A 271 -7.05 -1.74 -9.80
N GLU A 272 -8.26 -1.30 -10.10
CA GLU A 272 -8.52 -0.55 -11.34
C GLU A 272 -7.77 0.78 -11.41
N ALA A 273 -7.67 1.51 -10.30
CA ALA A 273 -6.91 2.75 -10.24
C ALA A 273 -5.41 2.54 -10.51
N GLU A 274 -4.82 1.46 -10.01
CA GLU A 274 -3.43 1.08 -10.28
C GLU A 274 -3.24 0.70 -11.76
N ARG A 275 -4.13 -0.10 -12.35
CA ARG A 275 -4.08 -0.44 -13.79
C ARG A 275 -4.20 0.80 -14.68
N ARG A 276 -5.06 1.75 -14.34
CA ARG A 276 -5.23 3.02 -15.08
C ARG A 276 -3.94 3.87 -15.07
N ARG A 277 -3.13 3.76 -14.02
CA ARG A 277 -1.83 4.44 -13.92
C ARG A 277 -0.73 3.73 -14.67
N MET A 278 -0.82 2.40 -14.79
CA MET A 278 0.19 1.59 -15.48
C MET A 278 -0.12 1.53 -16.97
N THR A 279 0.41 2.48 -17.72
CA THR A 279 0.18 2.61 -19.18
C THR A 279 0.67 1.41 -20.00
N THR A 280 1.50 0.55 -19.40
CA THR A 280 2.00 -0.70 -20.00
C THR A 280 1.13 -1.92 -19.67
N PHE A 281 0.06 -1.75 -18.91
CA PHE A 281 -0.93 -2.81 -18.68
C PHE A 281 -1.92 -2.83 -19.86
N GLU A 282 -1.65 -3.69 -20.84
CA GLU A 282 -2.48 -3.79 -22.05
C GLU A 282 -3.70 -4.69 -21.81
N MET A 283 -4.88 -4.16 -22.10
CA MET A 283 -6.11 -4.94 -22.16
C MET A 283 -6.16 -5.74 -23.47
N ALA A 284 -6.80 -6.89 -23.44
CA ALA A 284 -7.02 -7.77 -24.58
C ALA A 284 -8.52 -7.97 -24.85
N ASP A 285 -8.83 -8.48 -26.02
CA ASP A 285 -10.14 -9.00 -26.38
C ASP A 285 -9.94 -10.40 -27.01
N ASP A 286 -9.87 -11.40 -26.15
CA ASP A 286 -9.58 -12.79 -26.51
C ASP A 286 -10.87 -13.64 -26.66
N GLY A 287 -12.03 -13.00 -26.84
CA GLY A 287 -13.32 -13.69 -27.00
C GLY A 287 -13.86 -14.29 -25.72
N TYR A 288 -13.69 -13.58 -24.59
CA TYR A 288 -14.28 -13.97 -23.31
C TYR A 288 -15.79 -13.78 -23.30
N VAL A 289 -16.51 -14.72 -22.69
CA VAL A 289 -17.94 -14.60 -22.43
C VAL A 289 -18.15 -14.04 -21.03
N GLU A 290 -18.82 -12.89 -20.95
CA GLU A 290 -19.21 -12.30 -19.65
C GLU A 290 -20.46 -13.00 -19.11
N VAL A 291 -20.32 -13.61 -17.95
CA VAL A 291 -21.43 -14.18 -17.17
C VAL A 291 -21.77 -13.18 -16.05
N ARG A 292 -22.99 -12.64 -16.08
CA ARG A 292 -23.38 -11.55 -15.17
C ARG A 292 -24.07 -12.07 -13.94
N PHE A 293 -23.73 -11.49 -12.77
CA PHE A 293 -24.38 -11.76 -11.49
C PHE A 293 -24.55 -10.46 -10.71
N SER A 294 -25.31 -10.50 -9.62
CA SER A 294 -25.55 -9.33 -8.77
C SER A 294 -25.41 -9.69 -7.30
N LEU A 295 -24.81 -8.80 -6.52
CA LEU A 295 -24.68 -8.90 -5.05
C LEU A 295 -25.19 -7.63 -4.40
N GLU A 296 -25.58 -7.70 -3.14
CA GLU A 296 -25.96 -6.52 -2.37
C GLU A 296 -24.71 -5.67 -2.05
N THR A 297 -24.84 -4.36 -2.28
CA THR A 297 -23.74 -3.40 -2.09
C THR A 297 -23.81 -2.72 -0.74
N GLU A 298 -23.67 -3.46 0.31
CA GLU A 298 -23.55 -2.93 1.68
C GLU A 298 -22.13 -2.39 1.96
N GLU A 299 -22.01 -1.63 3.03
CA GLU A 299 -20.70 -1.23 3.53
C GLU A 299 -20.00 -2.45 4.15
N THR A 300 -18.83 -2.80 3.62
CA THR A 300 -18.06 -3.95 4.09
C THR A 300 -17.39 -3.62 5.42
N ALA A 301 -17.63 -4.40 6.47
CA ALA A 301 -16.86 -4.29 7.70
C ALA A 301 -15.41 -4.72 7.45
N LEU A 302 -14.47 -3.79 7.66
CA LEU A 302 -13.04 -4.03 7.44
C LEU A 302 -12.44 -4.77 8.63
N THR A 303 -11.74 -5.87 8.34
CA THR A 303 -10.97 -6.65 9.31
C THR A 303 -9.47 -6.68 9.00
N ARG A 304 -9.10 -6.21 7.80
CA ARG A 304 -7.70 -6.11 7.40
C ARG A 304 -6.99 -4.98 8.16
N PHE A 305 -5.71 -5.17 8.43
CA PHE A 305 -4.89 -4.12 9.02
C PHE A 305 -4.76 -2.93 8.05
N ILE A 306 -5.07 -1.74 8.56
CA ILE A 306 -4.84 -0.46 7.88
C ILE A 306 -3.70 0.23 8.61
N ASP A 307 -2.57 0.37 7.95
CA ASP A 307 -1.36 0.94 8.55
C ASP A 307 -1.54 2.44 8.82
N PRO A 308 -1.49 2.91 10.07
CA PRO A 308 -1.58 4.33 10.41
C PRO A 308 -0.36 5.12 9.95
N MET A 309 0.79 4.47 9.75
CA MET A 309 2.04 5.10 9.34
C MET A 309 2.62 4.49 8.05
N PRO A 310 1.94 4.65 6.88
CA PRO A 310 2.22 3.89 5.67
C PRO A 310 3.59 4.18 5.04
N PHE A 311 4.30 5.19 5.49
CA PHE A 311 5.66 5.51 5.06
C PHE A 311 6.76 4.90 5.93
N VAL A 312 6.41 4.47 7.14
CA VAL A 312 7.38 3.96 8.12
C VAL A 312 7.49 2.43 7.98
N PRO A 313 8.69 1.84 8.04
CA PRO A 313 8.84 0.38 8.03
C PRO A 313 8.09 -0.30 9.18
N GLY A 314 7.19 -1.24 8.86
CA GLY A 314 6.26 -1.83 9.83
C GLY A 314 6.86 -2.93 10.71
N ASN A 315 8.06 -3.45 10.41
CA ASN A 315 8.71 -4.47 11.22
C ASN A 315 10.20 -4.18 11.48
N GLU A 316 10.71 -4.67 12.60
CA GLU A 316 12.09 -4.43 13.05
C GLU A 316 13.14 -5.06 12.11
N ALA A 317 12.86 -6.22 11.53
CA ALA A 317 13.78 -6.91 10.63
C ALA A 317 14.03 -6.10 9.33
N ASP A 318 13.00 -5.45 8.81
CA ASP A 318 13.10 -4.59 7.63
C ASP A 318 13.60 -3.16 7.97
N ARG A 319 13.47 -2.73 9.22
CA ARG A 319 13.80 -1.38 9.65
C ARG A 319 15.23 -0.98 9.26
N ILE A 320 16.21 -1.80 9.65
CA ILE A 320 17.63 -1.53 9.37
C ILE A 320 17.86 -1.40 7.86
N ARG A 321 17.43 -2.40 7.10
CA ARG A 321 17.62 -2.42 5.65
C ARG A 321 16.98 -1.22 4.95
N ARG A 322 15.73 -0.91 5.29
CA ARG A 322 14.97 0.18 4.64
C ARG A 322 15.46 1.56 5.05
N CYS A 323 15.83 1.76 6.32
CA CYS A 323 16.40 3.04 6.76
C CYS A 323 17.75 3.32 6.10
N ASP A 324 18.64 2.32 6.05
CA ASP A 324 19.90 2.46 5.33
C ASP A 324 19.73 2.73 3.84
N GLU A 325 18.79 2.05 3.20
CA GLU A 325 18.46 2.27 1.78
C GLU A 325 17.97 3.71 1.54
N ILE A 326 17.08 4.23 2.38
CA ILE A 326 16.58 5.61 2.26
C ILE A 326 17.73 6.61 2.41
N LEU A 327 18.53 6.49 3.47
CA LEU A 327 19.69 7.36 3.70
C LEU A 327 20.72 7.26 2.56
N ALA A 328 20.93 6.06 2.01
CA ALA A 328 21.83 5.85 0.86
C ALA A 328 21.30 6.54 -0.40
N ILE A 329 19.99 6.46 -0.69
CA ILE A 329 19.37 7.15 -1.83
C ILE A 329 19.55 8.67 -1.69
N GLN A 330 19.25 9.23 -0.50
CA GLN A 330 19.42 10.66 -0.23
C GLN A 330 20.89 11.10 -0.41
N ALA A 331 21.83 10.38 0.19
CA ALA A 331 23.26 10.70 0.12
C ALA A 331 23.82 10.53 -1.31
N ALA A 332 23.41 9.50 -2.04
CA ALA A 332 23.84 9.29 -3.42
C ALA A 332 23.36 10.41 -4.36
N GLY A 333 22.11 10.89 -4.17
CA GLY A 333 21.59 12.02 -4.92
C GLY A 333 22.38 13.30 -4.68
N LEU A 334 22.67 13.63 -3.42
CA LEU A 334 23.48 14.79 -3.04
C LEU A 334 24.91 14.65 -3.53
N LYS A 335 25.54 13.48 -3.32
CA LYS A 335 26.88 13.17 -3.83
C LYS A 335 26.99 13.51 -5.32
N LYS A 336 26.08 13.00 -6.14
CA LYS A 336 26.10 13.24 -7.60
C LYS A 336 25.97 14.74 -7.94
N ARG A 337 25.15 15.46 -7.19
CA ARG A 337 24.96 16.90 -7.40
C ARG A 337 26.25 17.68 -7.07
N LEU A 338 26.89 17.39 -5.96
CA LEU A 338 28.17 18.01 -5.55
C LEU A 338 29.29 17.71 -6.54
N GLU A 339 29.42 16.47 -7.02
CA GLU A 339 30.39 16.09 -8.06
C GLU A 339 30.16 16.88 -9.36
N HIS A 340 28.90 16.98 -9.80
CA HIS A 340 28.56 17.64 -11.07
C HIS A 340 28.82 19.15 -11.06
N THR A 341 28.48 19.80 -9.93
CA THR A 341 28.65 21.25 -9.78
C THR A 341 30.06 21.65 -9.36
N HIS A 342 30.91 20.68 -9.04
CA HIS A 342 32.26 20.88 -8.48
C HIS A 342 32.27 21.73 -7.21
N CYS A 343 31.17 21.75 -6.46
CA CYS A 343 31.08 22.42 -5.17
C CYS A 343 32.01 21.77 -4.16
N LYS A 344 32.78 22.60 -3.45
CA LYS A 344 33.74 22.17 -2.43
C LYS A 344 33.17 22.21 -1.03
N THR A 345 32.05 22.87 -0.86
CA THR A 345 31.36 23.04 0.40
C THR A 345 29.86 22.78 0.25
N ALA A 346 29.21 22.35 1.32
CA ALA A 346 27.77 22.33 1.47
C ALA A 346 27.39 23.30 2.59
N VAL A 347 26.35 24.08 2.38
CA VAL A 347 25.82 25.06 3.36
C VAL A 347 24.46 24.57 3.84
N VAL A 348 24.32 24.35 5.15
CA VAL A 348 23.09 23.83 5.75
C VAL A 348 22.66 24.74 6.91
N GLY A 349 21.43 25.24 6.87
CA GLY A 349 20.84 25.94 8.00
C GLY A 349 20.42 24.95 9.09
N ILE A 350 20.94 25.09 10.32
CA ILE A 350 20.65 24.19 11.43
C ILE A 350 19.85 24.92 12.48
N SER A 351 18.57 24.56 12.60
CA SER A 351 17.65 25.09 13.61
C SER A 351 17.70 24.31 14.93
N GLY A 352 18.23 23.08 14.92
CA GLY A 352 18.14 22.14 16.03
C GLY A 352 16.86 21.27 15.99
N GLY A 353 16.04 21.41 14.94
CA GLY A 353 14.85 20.58 14.68
C GLY A 353 15.15 19.34 13.84
N LEU A 354 14.16 18.47 13.71
CA LEU A 354 14.26 17.16 13.04
C LEU A 354 14.76 17.24 11.59
N ASP A 355 14.22 18.18 10.81
CA ASP A 355 14.47 18.26 9.36
C ASP A 355 15.89 18.69 9.04
N SER A 356 16.37 19.73 9.74
CA SER A 356 17.75 20.19 9.61
C SER A 356 18.75 19.15 10.13
N THR A 357 18.37 18.39 11.17
CA THR A 357 19.16 17.27 11.69
C THR A 357 19.30 16.18 10.62
N LEU A 358 18.22 15.70 10.01
CA LEU A 358 18.28 14.69 8.98
C LEU A 358 19.08 15.19 7.76
N ALA A 359 18.87 16.44 7.34
CA ALA A 359 19.62 17.02 6.22
C ALA A 359 21.13 17.06 6.48
N LEU A 360 21.55 17.38 7.72
CA LEU A 360 22.96 17.36 8.09
C LEU A 360 23.53 15.95 8.11
N LEU A 361 22.82 14.95 8.66
CA LEU A 361 23.23 13.55 8.67
C LEU A 361 23.41 12.99 7.22
N VAL A 362 22.49 13.33 6.32
CA VAL A 362 22.59 12.97 4.90
C VAL A 362 23.77 13.66 4.23
N THR A 363 24.03 14.93 4.57
CA THR A 363 25.16 15.69 4.02
C THR A 363 26.50 15.10 4.47
N VAL A 364 26.64 14.75 5.74
CA VAL A 364 27.81 14.05 6.26
C VAL A 364 28.05 12.75 5.51
N ARG A 365 27.01 11.91 5.35
CA ARG A 365 27.10 10.65 4.62
C ARG A 365 27.51 10.86 3.14
N ALA A 366 27.04 11.93 2.50
CA ALA A 366 27.45 12.26 1.12
C ALA A 366 28.92 12.69 1.04
N PHE A 367 29.42 13.41 2.05
CA PHE A 367 30.81 13.83 2.16
C PHE A 367 31.73 12.64 2.42
N ASP A 368 31.33 11.69 3.29
CA ASP A 368 32.04 10.42 3.47
C ASP A 368 32.21 9.65 2.17
N LEU A 369 31.13 9.55 1.36
CA LEU A 369 31.15 8.90 0.05
C LEU A 369 32.05 9.61 -0.97
N LEU A 370 32.31 10.90 -0.80
CA LEU A 370 33.20 11.71 -1.64
C LEU A 370 34.64 11.77 -1.10
N GLY A 371 34.88 11.34 0.12
CA GLY A 371 36.16 11.52 0.81
C GLY A 371 36.49 12.98 1.09
N ILE A 372 35.47 13.83 1.27
CA ILE A 372 35.62 15.25 1.60
C ILE A 372 35.54 15.41 3.12
N PRO A 373 36.46 16.16 3.75
CA PRO A 373 36.40 16.42 5.19
C PRO A 373 35.11 17.14 5.62
N HIS A 374 34.58 16.80 6.80
CA HIS A 374 33.33 17.36 7.33
C HIS A 374 33.43 18.86 7.65
N ASP A 375 34.63 19.42 7.89
CA ASP A 375 34.86 20.86 8.06
C ASP A 375 34.51 21.68 6.82
N ARG A 376 34.26 21.03 5.67
CA ARG A 376 33.72 21.63 4.46
C ARG A 376 32.20 21.72 4.44
N ILE A 377 31.51 21.19 5.44
CA ILE A 377 30.08 21.40 5.67
C ILE A 377 29.93 22.66 6.54
N LYS A 378 29.43 23.74 5.94
CA LYS A 378 29.12 24.99 6.65
C LYS A 378 27.76 24.86 7.29
N ALA A 379 27.74 24.50 8.56
CA ALA A 379 26.53 24.36 9.35
C ALA A 379 26.23 25.69 10.05
N VAL A 380 25.19 26.38 9.55
CA VAL A 380 24.89 27.75 9.95
C VAL A 380 23.69 27.79 10.90
N THR A 381 23.91 28.26 12.11
CA THR A 381 22.84 28.55 13.08
C THR A 381 22.51 30.03 13.03
N MET A 382 21.23 30.37 12.90
CA MET A 382 20.77 31.75 12.71
C MET A 382 19.70 32.09 13.75
N PRO A 383 20.12 32.42 15.01
CA PRO A 383 19.18 32.79 16.04
C PRO A 383 18.32 33.98 15.63
N GLY A 384 17.00 33.82 15.77
CA GLY A 384 16.01 34.86 15.53
C GLY A 384 15.24 35.20 16.82
N PHE A 385 14.04 35.76 16.67
CA PHE A 385 13.21 36.12 17.81
C PHE A 385 12.56 34.93 18.51
N GLY A 386 12.38 33.79 17.81
CA GLY A 386 11.72 32.60 18.34
C GLY A 386 12.65 31.46 18.77
N THR A 387 13.95 31.61 18.62
CA THR A 387 14.93 30.56 18.97
C THR A 387 14.98 30.33 20.47
N THR A 388 14.89 29.08 20.94
CA THR A 388 15.00 28.70 22.34
C THR A 388 16.40 28.19 22.67
N ASP A 389 16.81 28.25 23.97
CA ASP A 389 18.13 27.77 24.40
C ASP A 389 18.30 26.27 24.07
N ARG A 390 17.25 25.45 24.26
CA ARG A 390 17.29 24.01 23.97
C ARG A 390 17.56 23.69 22.50
N THR A 391 16.86 24.33 21.57
CA THR A 391 17.06 24.09 20.14
C THR A 391 18.42 24.62 19.68
N TYR A 392 18.87 25.74 20.24
CA TYR A 392 20.21 26.25 20.00
C TYR A 392 21.31 25.29 20.48
N ASP A 393 21.21 24.79 21.70
CA ASP A 393 22.17 23.84 22.29
C ASP A 393 22.19 22.51 21.48
N ASN A 394 21.04 22.03 21.03
CA ASN A 394 20.93 20.88 20.17
C ASN A 394 21.63 21.10 18.83
N ALA A 395 21.43 22.26 18.19
CA ALA A 395 22.09 22.62 16.94
C ALA A 395 23.61 22.63 17.09
N VAL A 396 24.13 23.33 18.09
CA VAL A 396 25.58 23.45 18.35
C VAL A 396 26.20 22.09 18.67
N SER A 397 25.55 21.30 19.52
CA SER A 397 26.04 19.98 19.93
C SER A 397 26.07 19.01 18.76
N LEU A 398 25.03 18.99 17.93
CA LEU A 398 24.93 18.16 16.71
C LEU A 398 26.08 18.48 15.74
N ILE A 399 26.27 19.78 15.43
CA ILE A 399 27.31 20.24 14.49
C ILE A 399 28.69 19.79 14.97
N ARG A 400 28.98 19.97 16.27
CA ARG A 400 30.27 19.56 16.87
C ARG A 400 30.48 18.05 16.87
N CYS A 401 29.45 17.26 17.19
CA CYS A 401 29.55 15.79 17.16
C CYS A 401 29.86 15.28 15.74
N LEU A 402 29.32 15.92 14.72
CA LEU A 402 29.53 15.53 13.33
C LEU A 402 30.79 16.12 12.69
N GLY A 403 31.52 17.00 13.38
CA GLY A 403 32.76 17.62 12.88
C GLY A 403 32.54 18.63 11.76
N ALA A 404 31.32 19.16 11.60
CA ALA A 404 31.02 20.20 10.64
C ALA A 404 31.51 21.57 11.12
N ASP A 405 31.73 22.52 10.20
CA ASP A 405 32.18 23.86 10.50
C ASP A 405 31.00 24.72 11.00
N PHE A 406 31.06 25.11 12.27
CA PHE A 406 30.04 25.89 12.93
C PHE A 406 30.13 27.37 12.59
N THR A 407 29.06 27.96 12.13
CA THR A 407 28.92 29.40 11.93
C THR A 407 27.63 29.87 12.57
N GLU A 408 27.72 30.98 13.34
CA GLU A 408 26.55 31.64 13.94
C GLU A 408 26.34 33.02 13.31
N VAL A 409 25.09 33.33 12.96
CA VAL A 409 24.67 34.63 12.43
C VAL A 409 23.39 35.07 13.13
N ASP A 410 23.46 36.04 14.06
CA ASP A 410 22.26 36.66 14.64
C ASP A 410 21.56 37.53 13.61
N ILE A 411 20.31 37.17 13.27
CA ILE A 411 19.52 37.83 12.23
C ILE A 411 18.69 39.02 12.73
N LYS A 412 18.62 39.25 14.04
CA LYS A 412 17.67 40.20 14.66
C LYS A 412 17.85 41.63 14.18
N GLU A 413 19.09 42.08 14.05
CA GLU A 413 19.36 43.43 13.55
C GLU A 413 18.95 43.62 12.10
N ALA A 414 19.34 42.68 11.22
CA ALA A 414 19.00 42.70 9.80
C ALA A 414 17.47 42.69 9.58
N VAL A 415 16.76 41.82 10.28
CA VAL A 415 15.29 41.72 10.25
C VAL A 415 14.64 43.02 10.76
N ASN A 416 15.15 43.65 11.83
CA ASN A 416 14.62 44.90 12.31
C ASN A 416 14.84 46.07 11.32
N VAL A 417 15.98 46.08 10.62
CA VAL A 417 16.23 47.04 9.54
C VAL A 417 15.22 46.83 8.42
N HIS A 418 15.02 45.57 7.99
CA HIS A 418 14.04 45.24 6.97
C HIS A 418 12.61 45.64 7.38
N PHE A 419 12.18 45.35 8.62
CA PHE A 419 10.84 45.75 9.10
C PHE A 419 10.65 47.24 9.07
N ARG A 420 11.66 48.05 9.49
CA ARG A 420 11.62 49.47 9.39
C ARG A 420 11.47 49.97 7.95
N ASP A 421 12.19 49.36 7.01
CA ASP A 421 12.20 49.77 5.60
C ASP A 421 10.86 49.48 4.91
N ILE A 422 10.14 48.41 5.30
CA ILE A 422 8.80 48.08 4.76
C ILE A 422 7.65 48.63 5.60
N GLY A 423 7.93 49.30 6.73
CA GLY A 423 6.89 49.83 7.62
C GLY A 423 6.17 48.78 8.48
N GLN A 424 6.76 47.61 8.69
CA GLN A 424 6.22 46.58 9.61
C GLN A 424 6.47 46.99 11.05
N ASP A 425 5.42 46.93 11.88
CA ASP A 425 5.55 47.09 13.33
C ASP A 425 6.08 45.77 13.93
N PRO A 426 7.26 45.77 14.58
CA PRO A 426 7.82 44.56 15.23
C PRO A 426 6.93 43.99 16.33
N ALA A 427 5.98 44.75 16.88
CA ALA A 427 5.03 44.25 17.88
C ALA A 427 3.86 43.46 17.25
N VAL A 428 3.67 43.52 15.94
CA VAL A 428 2.63 42.79 15.19
C VAL A 428 3.22 41.49 14.65
N HIS A 429 2.94 40.39 15.34
CA HIS A 429 3.46 39.05 15.02
C HIS A 429 2.56 38.35 13.97
N ASP A 430 2.48 38.93 12.79
CA ASP A 430 1.71 38.40 11.65
C ASP A 430 2.59 37.58 10.66
N VAL A 431 2.00 37.16 9.55
CA VAL A 431 2.70 36.42 8.49
C VAL A 431 3.90 37.18 7.91
N THR A 432 3.89 38.54 7.96
CA THR A 432 5.01 39.36 7.50
C THR A 432 6.20 39.24 8.46
N TYR A 433 5.90 39.25 9.76
CA TYR A 433 6.90 39.07 10.81
C TYR A 433 7.60 37.70 10.71
N GLU A 434 6.82 36.64 10.51
CA GLU A 434 7.37 35.28 10.36
C GLU A 434 8.17 35.14 9.05
N ASN A 435 7.58 35.53 7.92
CA ASN A 435 8.19 35.36 6.60
C ASN A 435 9.44 36.24 6.41
N GLY A 436 9.51 37.40 7.05
CA GLY A 436 10.70 38.26 7.04
C GLY A 436 11.93 37.54 7.60
N GLN A 437 11.78 36.88 8.73
CA GLN A 437 12.87 36.10 9.37
C GLN A 437 13.29 34.89 8.49
N ALA A 438 12.33 34.14 7.96
CA ALA A 438 12.62 32.98 7.13
C ALA A 438 13.38 33.36 5.83
N ARG A 439 13.03 34.49 5.20
CA ARG A 439 13.73 34.97 4.00
C ARG A 439 15.12 35.49 4.30
N GLU A 440 15.32 36.18 5.42
CA GLU A 440 16.64 36.62 5.87
C GLU A 440 17.59 35.43 6.05
N ARG A 441 17.13 34.37 6.72
CA ARG A 441 17.92 33.13 6.88
C ARG A 441 18.29 32.54 5.52
N THR A 442 17.36 32.48 4.57
CA THR A 442 17.62 31.93 3.23
C THR A 442 18.62 32.77 2.45
N GLN A 443 18.52 34.10 2.51
CA GLN A 443 19.47 35.02 1.87
C GLN A 443 20.90 34.79 2.40
N ILE A 444 21.07 34.72 3.70
CA ILE A 444 22.36 34.47 4.35
C ILE A 444 22.98 33.15 3.88
N LEU A 445 22.19 32.06 3.84
CA LEU A 445 22.69 30.75 3.38
C LEU A 445 23.13 30.80 1.91
N MET A 446 22.37 31.45 1.04
CA MET A 446 22.71 31.60 -0.39
C MET A 446 23.99 32.42 -0.60
N ASP A 447 24.17 33.50 0.16
CA ASP A 447 25.37 34.35 0.06
C ASP A 447 26.61 33.67 0.64
N ILE A 448 26.47 32.91 1.73
CA ILE A 448 27.55 32.05 2.24
C ILE A 448 27.94 31.00 1.19
N ALA A 449 26.98 30.35 0.55
CA ALA A 449 27.25 29.37 -0.50
C ALA A 449 28.01 30.00 -1.67
N ASN A 450 27.64 31.19 -2.12
CA ASN A 450 28.37 31.94 -3.15
C ASN A 450 29.80 32.24 -2.74
N LYS A 451 30.00 32.73 -1.51
CA LYS A 451 31.32 33.08 -0.95
C LYS A 451 32.24 31.86 -0.83
N GLU A 452 31.70 30.73 -0.40
CA GLU A 452 32.46 29.51 -0.13
C GLU A 452 32.54 28.56 -1.36
N GLY A 453 31.98 28.95 -2.52
CA GLY A 453 31.90 28.10 -3.71
C GLY A 453 31.14 26.79 -3.46
N GLY A 454 30.06 26.90 -2.72
CA GLY A 454 29.28 25.81 -2.18
C GLY A 454 27.84 25.74 -2.69
N MET A 455 27.07 24.87 -2.08
CA MET A 455 25.67 24.61 -2.40
C MET A 455 24.83 24.63 -1.15
N VAL A 456 23.67 25.33 -1.20
CA VAL A 456 22.68 25.28 -0.11
C VAL A 456 21.88 23.99 -0.18
N ILE A 457 21.89 23.25 0.94
CA ILE A 457 21.13 22.01 1.12
C ILE A 457 19.80 22.33 1.80
N GLY A 458 18.71 21.94 1.14
CA GLY A 458 17.35 22.13 1.66
C GLY A 458 16.97 21.11 2.72
N THR A 459 16.28 21.58 3.73
CA THR A 459 15.88 20.78 4.89
C THR A 459 14.41 20.40 4.88
N GLY A 460 13.54 21.14 4.14
CA GLY A 460 12.10 20.94 4.11
C GLY A 460 11.69 19.51 3.70
N ASP A 461 10.74 18.94 4.41
CA ASP A 461 10.26 17.58 4.22
C ASP A 461 9.00 17.51 3.32
N LEU A 462 8.59 16.27 2.98
CA LEU A 462 7.44 16.03 2.10
C LEU A 462 6.12 16.53 2.72
N SER A 463 5.93 16.40 4.01
CA SER A 463 4.67 16.77 4.70
C SER A 463 4.49 18.29 4.71
N GLU A 464 5.57 19.03 5.00
CA GLU A 464 5.59 20.48 4.90
C GLU A 464 5.31 20.98 3.49
N LEU A 465 5.94 20.34 2.49
CA LEU A 465 5.71 20.65 1.08
C LEU A 465 4.28 20.33 0.64
N ALA A 466 3.70 19.25 1.14
CA ALA A 466 2.30 18.89 0.84
C ALA A 466 1.31 19.91 1.41
N LEU A 467 1.52 20.34 2.65
CA LEU A 467 0.67 21.33 3.35
C LEU A 467 1.00 22.78 2.94
N GLY A 468 2.13 23.00 2.23
CA GLY A 468 2.67 24.32 1.97
C GLY A 468 3.04 25.07 3.26
N TRP A 469 3.47 24.32 4.29
CA TRP A 469 3.92 24.86 5.57
C TRP A 469 5.39 25.26 5.48
N ALA A 470 5.66 26.23 4.65
CA ALA A 470 6.97 26.84 4.43
C ALA A 470 6.78 28.24 3.87
N THR A 471 7.73 29.14 4.13
CA THR A 471 7.73 30.49 3.57
C THR A 471 8.13 30.47 2.10
N TYR A 472 7.25 30.97 1.22
CA TYR A 472 7.58 31.11 -0.20
C TYR A 472 8.81 31.99 -0.39
N ASN A 473 9.76 31.51 -1.19
CA ASN A 473 11.07 32.16 -1.40
C ASN A 473 11.84 32.39 -0.08
N GLY A 474 11.63 31.52 0.89
CA GLY A 474 12.34 31.44 2.14
C GLY A 474 12.86 30.03 2.36
N ASP A 475 12.50 29.41 3.46
CA ASP A 475 12.93 28.06 3.85
C ASP A 475 12.52 26.94 2.88
N HIS A 476 11.52 27.16 2.01
CA HIS A 476 11.18 26.20 0.96
C HIS A 476 12.20 26.17 -0.20
N MET A 477 13.11 27.13 -0.27
CA MET A 477 14.10 27.26 -1.36
C MET A 477 15.47 26.75 -0.95
N SER A 478 16.11 26.06 -1.87
CA SER A 478 17.48 25.56 -1.75
C SER A 478 18.06 25.24 -3.12
N MET A 479 19.31 24.84 -3.18
CA MET A 479 19.92 24.38 -4.43
C MET A 479 19.76 22.87 -4.64
N TYR A 480 19.58 22.10 -3.55
CA TYR A 480 19.22 20.68 -3.57
C TYR A 480 18.51 20.28 -2.28
N ALA A 481 17.29 19.74 -2.37
CA ALA A 481 16.43 19.43 -1.23
C ALA A 481 16.49 17.93 -0.90
N VAL A 482 17.34 17.55 0.05
CA VAL A 482 17.59 16.12 0.36
C VAL A 482 16.40 15.43 1.01
N ASN A 483 15.52 16.15 1.71
CA ASN A 483 14.35 15.61 2.42
C ASN A 483 13.03 15.75 1.63
N ALA A 484 13.05 16.30 0.42
CA ALA A 484 11.82 16.69 -0.32
C ALA A 484 10.80 15.55 -0.56
N SER A 485 11.20 14.30 -0.46
CA SER A 485 10.30 13.14 -0.58
C SER A 485 10.25 12.27 0.68
N VAL A 486 10.74 12.77 1.80
CA VAL A 486 10.70 12.09 3.12
C VAL A 486 9.62 12.76 3.97
N PRO A 487 8.50 12.08 4.30
CA PRO A 487 7.46 12.67 5.14
C PRO A 487 7.90 12.79 6.61
N LYS A 488 7.27 13.69 7.37
CA LYS A 488 7.64 14.00 8.77
C LYS A 488 7.70 12.77 9.68
N THR A 489 6.75 11.85 9.54
CA THR A 489 6.75 10.58 10.30
C THR A 489 7.99 9.74 10.01
N LEU A 490 8.42 9.70 8.75
CA LEU A 490 9.63 8.99 8.33
C LEU A 490 10.91 9.75 8.72
N VAL A 491 10.93 11.09 8.69
CA VAL A 491 12.04 11.90 9.21
C VAL A 491 12.32 11.54 10.66
N ARG A 492 11.29 11.56 11.52
CA ARG A 492 11.38 11.16 12.94
C ARG A 492 11.93 9.73 13.09
N HIS A 493 11.46 8.81 12.27
CA HIS A 493 11.89 7.41 12.28
C HIS A 493 13.37 7.24 11.88
N LEU A 494 13.82 7.96 10.85
CA LEU A 494 15.22 7.92 10.39
C LEU A 494 16.18 8.52 11.41
N VAL A 495 15.81 9.64 12.06
CA VAL A 495 16.61 10.24 13.13
C VAL A 495 16.71 9.29 14.33
N ARG A 496 15.61 8.62 14.72
CA ARG A 496 15.61 7.58 15.76
C ARG A 496 16.52 6.41 15.38
N TYR A 497 16.39 5.92 14.16
CA TYR A 497 17.25 4.85 13.65
C TYR A 497 18.74 5.24 13.72
N TYR A 498 19.07 6.47 13.33
CA TYR A 498 20.46 6.95 13.38
C TYR A 498 20.96 7.06 14.82
N ALA A 499 20.13 7.55 15.76
CA ALA A 499 20.47 7.60 17.19
C ALA A 499 20.78 6.21 17.77
N ASP A 500 19.98 5.19 17.36
CA ASP A 500 20.11 3.81 17.82
C ASP A 500 21.36 3.10 17.24
N THR A 501 21.88 3.54 16.08
CA THR A 501 22.90 2.80 15.30
C THR A 501 24.23 3.54 15.09
N CYS A 502 24.33 4.82 15.42
CA CYS A 502 25.53 5.63 15.13
C CYS A 502 26.80 5.21 15.90
N GLY A 503 26.69 4.45 16.99
CA GLY A 503 27.82 3.97 17.80
C GLY A 503 28.55 5.08 18.61
N ASP A 504 28.05 6.32 18.59
CA ASP A 504 28.55 7.45 19.37
C ASP A 504 27.49 7.87 20.41
N GLU A 505 27.77 7.63 21.70
CA GLU A 505 26.85 7.92 22.80
C GLU A 505 26.46 9.40 22.89
N LYS A 506 27.39 10.32 22.58
CA LYS A 506 27.11 11.76 22.62
C LYS A 506 26.17 12.17 21.50
N LEU A 507 26.45 11.71 20.29
CA LEU A 507 25.58 11.96 19.14
C LEU A 507 24.21 11.34 19.35
N GLY A 508 24.13 10.11 19.85
CA GLY A 508 22.88 9.43 20.18
C GLY A 508 22.03 10.19 21.19
N ALA A 509 22.66 10.75 22.25
CA ALA A 509 21.98 11.58 23.23
C ALA A 509 21.42 12.89 22.63
N VAL A 510 22.20 13.58 21.79
CA VAL A 510 21.75 14.80 21.10
C VAL A 510 20.58 14.50 20.17
N LEU A 511 20.67 13.43 19.37
CA LEU A 511 19.59 13.02 18.47
C LEU A 511 18.31 12.65 19.22
N THR A 512 18.43 12.03 20.39
CA THR A 512 17.28 11.72 21.25
C THR A 512 16.65 13.00 21.79
N ASP A 513 17.43 14.01 22.21
CA ASP A 513 16.88 15.29 22.67
C ASP A 513 16.18 16.07 21.54
N VAL A 514 16.71 16.00 20.31
CA VAL A 514 16.04 16.54 19.12
C VAL A 514 14.69 15.87 18.90
N LEU A 515 14.60 14.54 19.04
CA LEU A 515 13.35 13.78 18.90
C LEU A 515 12.29 14.15 19.95
N ASP A 516 12.72 14.50 21.14
CA ASP A 516 11.86 14.87 22.27
C ASP A 516 11.50 16.38 22.27
N THR A 517 12.04 17.15 21.30
CA THR A 517 11.72 18.56 21.13
C THR A 517 10.46 18.70 20.26
N PRO A 518 9.45 19.48 20.69
CA PRO A 518 8.25 19.73 19.87
C PRO A 518 8.60 20.41 18.54
N VAL A 519 7.89 20.01 17.47
CA VAL A 519 8.04 20.65 16.15
C VAL A 519 7.49 22.06 16.19
N SER A 520 8.33 23.06 15.86
CA SER A 520 7.98 24.47 15.83
C SER A 520 8.75 25.20 14.73
N PRO A 521 8.15 26.19 14.06
CA PRO A 521 8.87 27.04 13.12
C PRO A 521 9.81 28.04 13.80
N GLU A 522 9.72 28.21 15.12
CA GLU A 522 10.56 29.12 15.94
C GLU A 522 10.66 30.55 15.39
N LEU A 523 9.55 31.08 14.91
CA LEU A 523 9.46 32.41 14.34
C LEU A 523 8.83 33.42 15.30
N LEU A 524 8.02 32.97 16.25
CA LEU A 524 7.41 33.79 17.31
C LEU A 524 8.23 33.74 18.60
N PRO A 525 8.30 34.85 19.36
CA PRO A 525 9.00 34.90 20.63
C PRO A 525 8.49 33.81 21.60
N PRO A 526 9.39 33.14 22.36
CA PRO A 526 8.98 32.14 23.34
C PRO A 526 8.21 32.78 24.50
N GLU A 527 7.22 32.07 25.04
CA GLU A 527 6.51 32.44 26.25
C GLU A 527 7.12 31.68 27.45
N ASP A 528 7.59 32.39 28.47
CA ASP A 528 8.24 31.80 29.64
C ASP A 528 9.39 30.81 29.30
N GLY A 529 10.17 31.10 28.26
CA GLY A 529 11.27 30.25 27.79
C GLY A 529 10.82 28.94 27.08
N LYS A 530 9.52 28.77 26.84
CA LYS A 530 8.96 27.62 26.12
C LYS A 530 8.50 28.02 24.74
N ILE A 531 8.48 27.03 23.83
CA ILE A 531 7.95 27.17 22.46
C ILE A 531 6.49 27.65 22.55
N SER A 532 6.20 28.86 22.04
CA SER A 532 4.87 29.47 22.05
C SER A 532 3.96 28.94 20.94
N GLN A 533 4.54 28.40 19.86
CA GLN A 533 3.80 27.95 18.68
C GLN A 533 4.21 26.52 18.32
N LYS A 534 3.34 25.56 18.57
CA LYS A 534 3.51 24.20 18.06
C LYS A 534 2.86 24.08 16.67
N THR A 535 3.61 23.57 15.71
CA THR A 535 3.11 23.40 14.34
C THR A 535 1.83 22.55 14.29
N GLU A 536 1.77 21.47 15.05
CA GLU A 536 0.64 20.54 15.04
C GLU A 536 -0.65 21.14 15.64
N ASP A 537 -0.56 22.15 16.49
CA ASP A 537 -1.75 22.87 16.99
C ASP A 537 -2.43 23.71 15.89
N LEU A 538 -1.65 24.14 14.88
CA LEU A 538 -2.11 25.01 13.79
C LEU A 538 -2.51 24.25 12.54
N VAL A 539 -1.74 23.24 12.18
CA VAL A 539 -1.98 22.48 10.93
C VAL A 539 -2.52 21.08 11.16
N GLY A 540 -2.42 20.56 12.38
CA GLY A 540 -2.82 19.22 12.77
C GLY A 540 -1.67 18.22 12.87
N PRO A 541 -1.92 17.03 13.45
CA PRO A 541 -0.93 15.98 13.61
C PRO A 541 -0.36 15.51 12.26
N TYR A 542 0.95 15.46 12.14
CA TYR A 542 1.61 15.04 10.90
C TYR A 542 1.31 13.60 10.53
N GLU A 543 1.07 12.72 11.49
CA GLU A 543 0.69 11.32 11.20
C GLU A 543 -0.64 11.22 10.45
N LEU A 544 -1.62 12.07 10.76
CA LEU A 544 -2.86 12.15 9.99
C LEU A 544 -2.61 12.69 8.58
N HIS A 545 -1.78 13.73 8.43
CA HIS A 545 -1.48 14.32 7.13
C HIS A 545 -0.70 13.38 6.23
N ASP A 546 0.27 12.64 6.76
CA ASP A 546 1.04 11.64 6.03
C ASP A 546 0.14 10.48 5.59
N PHE A 547 -0.77 10.04 6.45
CA PHE A 547 -1.79 9.05 6.10
C PHE A 547 -2.68 9.54 4.96
N TYR A 548 -3.20 10.78 5.03
CA TYR A 548 -4.04 11.35 3.98
C TYR A 548 -3.27 11.51 2.66
N LEU A 549 -2.05 11.99 2.74
CA LEU A 549 -1.16 12.18 1.59
C LEU A 549 -0.91 10.86 0.86
N TYR A 550 -0.61 9.80 1.61
CA TYR A 550 -0.40 8.47 1.04
C TYR A 550 -1.64 7.96 0.31
N HIS A 551 -2.78 7.97 0.97
CA HIS A 551 -4.02 7.42 0.42
C HIS A 551 -4.56 8.27 -0.75
N MET A 552 -4.40 9.58 -0.70
CA MET A 552 -4.80 10.47 -1.79
C MET A 552 -3.86 10.36 -3.00
N LEU A 553 -2.55 10.54 -2.81
CA LEU A 553 -1.61 10.60 -3.94
C LEU A 553 -1.19 9.24 -4.46
N ARG A 554 -0.83 8.30 -3.55
CA ARG A 554 -0.36 6.98 -3.98
C ARG A 554 -1.50 6.11 -4.49
N LEU A 555 -2.65 6.13 -3.81
CA LEU A 555 -3.76 5.23 -4.09
C LEU A 555 -4.90 5.90 -4.87
N GLY A 556 -4.98 7.24 -4.88
CA GLY A 556 -6.02 7.99 -5.58
C GLY A 556 -7.40 7.85 -4.94
N PHE A 557 -7.46 7.63 -3.63
CA PHE A 557 -8.71 7.42 -2.93
C PHE A 557 -9.53 8.70 -2.79
N ALA A 558 -10.84 8.55 -2.90
CA ALA A 558 -11.80 9.63 -2.65
C ALA A 558 -11.80 10.03 -1.17
N PRO A 559 -12.11 11.30 -0.83
CA PRO A 559 -12.09 11.80 0.55
C PRO A 559 -12.88 10.98 1.55
N LYS A 560 -14.09 10.52 1.21
CA LYS A 560 -14.92 9.63 2.07
C LYS A 560 -14.19 8.32 2.39
N LYS A 561 -13.51 7.73 1.40
CA LYS A 561 -12.74 6.49 1.59
C LYS A 561 -11.52 6.73 2.48
N VAL A 562 -10.79 7.84 2.27
CA VAL A 562 -9.66 8.24 3.13
C VAL A 562 -10.12 8.44 4.58
N TYR A 563 -11.23 9.16 4.78
CA TYR A 563 -11.82 9.35 6.12
C TYR A 563 -12.16 8.03 6.80
N ARG A 564 -12.86 7.13 6.10
CA ARG A 564 -13.21 5.82 6.62
C ARG A 564 -12.00 5.00 7.04
N LEU A 565 -10.95 4.99 6.21
CA LEU A 565 -9.71 4.26 6.51
C LEU A 565 -8.96 4.87 7.68
N ALA A 566 -8.95 6.21 7.79
CA ALA A 566 -8.35 6.90 8.92
C ALA A 566 -9.04 6.56 10.25
N LYS A 567 -10.38 6.46 10.25
CA LYS A 567 -11.14 6.03 11.44
C LYS A 567 -10.73 4.62 11.91
N VAL A 568 -10.47 3.71 10.97
CA VAL A 568 -10.01 2.35 11.29
C VAL A 568 -8.55 2.36 11.76
N ALA A 569 -7.69 3.12 11.07
CA ALA A 569 -6.26 3.14 11.36
C ALA A 569 -5.92 3.83 12.69
N PHE A 570 -6.71 4.83 13.08
CA PHE A 570 -6.47 5.64 14.28
C PHE A 570 -7.54 5.43 15.36
N ASP A 571 -8.23 4.28 15.33
CA ASP A 571 -9.21 3.92 16.36
C ASP A 571 -8.58 3.97 17.77
N GLY A 572 -9.25 4.63 18.70
CA GLY A 572 -8.73 4.84 20.06
C GLY A 572 -7.62 5.90 20.20
N VAL A 573 -7.14 6.49 19.09
CA VAL A 573 -6.12 7.57 19.10
C VAL A 573 -6.76 8.93 18.84
N TYR A 574 -7.59 9.04 17.81
CA TYR A 574 -8.31 10.26 17.45
C TYR A 574 -9.81 9.99 17.31
N ASP A 575 -10.63 10.94 17.72
CA ASP A 575 -12.06 10.90 17.47
C ASP A 575 -12.40 11.27 16.00
N ASP A 576 -13.58 10.89 15.59
CA ASP A 576 -14.10 11.08 14.22
C ASP A 576 -14.11 12.56 13.80
N GLU A 577 -14.42 13.47 14.72
CA GLU A 577 -14.49 14.91 14.47
C GLU A 577 -13.07 15.48 14.21
N THR A 578 -12.09 15.08 15.00
CA THR A 578 -10.69 15.45 14.83
C THR A 578 -10.15 14.97 13.49
N ILE A 579 -10.40 13.70 13.12
CA ILE A 579 -10.00 13.13 11.82
C ILE A 579 -10.63 13.94 10.68
N LEU A 580 -11.93 14.21 10.73
CA LEU A 580 -12.64 14.95 9.69
C LEU A 580 -12.16 16.41 9.56
N LYS A 581 -11.94 17.09 10.70
CA LYS A 581 -11.40 18.46 10.75
C LYS A 581 -10.06 18.57 10.02
N TRP A 582 -9.14 17.69 10.34
CA TRP A 582 -7.79 17.74 9.77
C TRP A 582 -7.75 17.23 8.33
N LEU A 583 -8.64 16.32 7.94
CA LEU A 583 -8.78 15.93 6.53
C LEU A 583 -9.32 17.09 5.67
N LYS A 584 -10.31 17.84 6.15
CA LYS A 584 -10.79 19.07 5.48
C LYS A 584 -9.66 20.11 5.37
N THR A 585 -8.87 20.28 6.44
CA THR A 585 -7.72 21.18 6.45
C THR A 585 -6.64 20.75 5.46
N PHE A 586 -6.33 19.44 5.41
CA PHE A 586 -5.39 18.86 4.45
C PHE A 586 -5.78 19.19 3.00
N TYR A 587 -7.02 18.91 2.58
CA TYR A 587 -7.45 19.20 1.20
C TYR A 587 -7.41 20.70 0.89
N ARG A 588 -7.87 21.58 1.79
CA ARG A 588 -7.81 23.04 1.58
C ARG A 588 -6.36 23.50 1.35
N ARG A 589 -5.45 23.10 2.23
CA ARG A 589 -4.05 23.51 2.16
C ARG A 589 -3.35 22.89 0.95
N PHE A 590 -3.54 21.60 0.72
CA PHE A 590 -2.92 20.89 -0.40
C PHE A 590 -3.21 21.57 -1.73
N PHE A 591 -4.45 21.97 -1.98
CA PHE A 591 -4.81 22.68 -3.21
C PHE A 591 -4.34 24.13 -3.20
N ALA A 592 -4.62 24.90 -2.16
CA ALA A 592 -4.30 26.32 -2.09
C ALA A 592 -2.79 26.63 -2.15
N GLN A 593 -1.94 25.68 -1.74
CA GLN A 593 -0.49 25.89 -1.66
C GLN A 593 0.29 25.31 -2.85
N GLN A 594 -0.39 24.89 -3.93
CA GLN A 594 0.28 24.31 -5.10
C GLN A 594 1.31 25.26 -5.73
N PHE A 595 1.06 26.56 -5.73
CA PHE A 595 2.01 27.53 -6.30
C PHE A 595 3.42 27.45 -5.68
N LYS A 596 3.52 27.09 -4.39
CA LYS A 596 4.81 26.85 -3.72
C LYS A 596 5.52 25.62 -4.30
N ARG A 597 4.76 24.55 -4.59
CA ARG A 597 5.32 23.31 -5.15
C ARG A 597 5.75 23.47 -6.62
N SER A 598 5.19 24.41 -7.35
CA SER A 598 5.55 24.65 -8.75
C SER A 598 7.01 25.06 -8.98
N CYS A 599 7.69 25.56 -7.95
CA CYS A 599 9.09 25.99 -8.00
C CYS A 599 10.01 25.23 -7.04
N LEU A 600 9.64 24.01 -6.64
CA LEU A 600 10.46 23.19 -5.75
C LEU A 600 11.85 22.92 -6.34
N PRO A 601 12.91 22.98 -5.51
CA PRO A 601 14.25 22.55 -5.89
C PRO A 601 14.28 21.06 -6.24
N ASP A 602 15.35 20.65 -6.94
CA ASP A 602 15.61 19.23 -7.16
C ASP A 602 15.89 18.51 -5.85
N GLY A 603 15.51 17.25 -5.78
CA GLY A 603 15.77 16.38 -4.64
C GLY A 603 15.51 14.91 -4.97
N PRO A 604 16.09 13.96 -4.21
CA PRO A 604 15.93 12.53 -4.49
C PRO A 604 14.55 12.05 -4.09
N LYS A 605 13.99 11.13 -4.87
CA LYS A 605 12.77 10.41 -4.52
C LYS A 605 13.15 9.13 -3.78
N VAL A 606 12.72 8.99 -2.52
CA VAL A 606 13.03 7.82 -1.68
C VAL A 606 11.88 6.81 -1.58
N GLY A 607 10.65 7.24 -1.80
CA GLY A 607 9.46 6.40 -1.65
C GLY A 607 8.51 6.47 -2.84
N SER A 608 7.32 5.89 -2.67
CA SER A 608 6.29 5.84 -3.73
C SER A 608 5.52 7.14 -3.92
N VAL A 609 5.70 8.13 -3.03
CA VAL A 609 5.02 9.44 -3.06
C VAL A 609 6.04 10.56 -3.07
N ALA A 610 5.85 11.52 -3.95
CA ALA A 610 6.56 12.80 -3.97
C ALA A 610 5.66 13.88 -4.56
N VAL A 611 6.01 15.15 -4.37
CA VAL A 611 5.23 16.30 -4.85
C VAL A 611 6.02 17.16 -5.85
N SER A 612 7.09 16.60 -6.42
CA SER A 612 7.90 17.28 -7.43
C SER A 612 7.09 17.57 -8.69
N PRO A 613 7.07 18.83 -9.20
CA PRO A 613 6.34 19.18 -10.42
C PRO A 613 6.99 18.60 -11.68
N ARG A 614 8.22 18.12 -11.60
CA ARG A 614 8.95 17.50 -12.72
C ARG A 614 8.60 16.02 -12.90
N GLY A 615 8.07 15.37 -11.88
CA GLY A 615 7.82 13.92 -11.89
C GLY A 615 6.42 13.55 -11.39
N ASP A 616 6.24 13.46 -10.10
CA ASP A 616 5.11 12.77 -9.48
C ASP A 616 3.80 13.57 -9.45
N LEU A 617 3.84 14.90 -9.29
CA LEU A 617 2.65 15.72 -9.14
C LEU A 617 2.68 16.92 -10.10
N ARG A 618 1.98 16.81 -11.22
CA ARG A 618 1.76 17.91 -12.16
C ARG A 618 0.36 18.47 -11.97
N MET A 619 0.19 19.33 -10.99
CA MET A 619 -1.09 19.93 -10.64
C MET A 619 -1.08 21.44 -10.98
N PRO A 620 -2.15 22.01 -11.58
CA PRO A 620 -2.27 23.44 -11.77
C PRO A 620 -2.29 24.19 -10.43
N SER A 621 -1.65 25.35 -10.37
CA SER A 621 -1.58 26.15 -9.14
C SER A 621 -2.92 26.78 -8.73
N ASP A 622 -3.86 26.84 -9.64
CA ASP A 622 -5.21 27.40 -9.50
C ASP A 622 -6.30 26.32 -9.45
N ALA A 623 -5.93 25.06 -9.26
CA ALA A 623 -6.90 23.97 -9.09
C ALA A 623 -7.80 24.18 -7.86
N CYS A 624 -9.10 23.95 -8.03
CA CYS A 624 -10.10 24.13 -6.97
C CYS A 624 -10.37 22.84 -6.20
N ALA A 625 -10.38 22.92 -4.87
CA ALA A 625 -10.66 21.78 -3.98
C ALA A 625 -12.16 21.49 -3.78
N ALA A 626 -13.08 22.26 -4.39
CA ALA A 626 -14.49 22.25 -4.04
C ALA A 626 -15.14 20.86 -4.07
N VAL A 627 -14.89 20.06 -5.11
CA VAL A 627 -15.51 18.72 -5.23
C VAL A 627 -15.02 17.74 -4.17
N TRP A 628 -13.76 17.83 -3.73
CA TRP A 628 -13.24 17.01 -2.63
C TRP A 628 -13.80 17.43 -1.29
N LEU A 629 -13.92 18.75 -1.04
CA LEU A 629 -14.47 19.30 0.20
C LEU A 629 -15.98 19.05 0.32
N GLN A 630 -16.72 19.18 -0.78
CA GLN A 630 -18.15 18.87 -0.81
C GLN A 630 -18.42 17.44 -0.35
N GLN A 631 -17.63 16.47 -0.81
CA GLN A 631 -17.77 15.08 -0.38
C GLN A 631 -17.55 14.89 1.14
N LEU A 632 -16.69 15.71 1.76
CA LEU A 632 -16.48 15.70 3.21
C LEU A 632 -17.54 16.50 3.99
N GLU A 633 -18.19 17.46 3.38
CA GLU A 633 -19.31 18.18 3.98
C GLU A 633 -20.57 17.31 4.09
N GLU A 634 -20.74 16.35 3.18
CA GLU A 634 -21.83 15.37 3.23
C GLU A 634 -21.69 14.32 4.35
N ILE A 635 -20.55 14.26 5.03
CA ILE A 635 -20.29 13.30 6.13
C ILE A 635 -20.71 13.90 7.49
N GLY A 636 -20.50 15.16 7.67
CA GLY A 636 -20.74 15.92 8.88
C GLY A 636 -21.57 17.12 8.58
#